data_832aee0059f8f3e3b2cad9d391cb7850
#
_entry.id   832aee0059f8f3e3b2cad9d391cb7850
#
_cell.length_a   1.000
_cell.length_b   1.000
_cell.length_c   1.000
_cell.angle_alpha   90.00
_cell.angle_beta   90.00
_cell.angle_gamma   90.00
#
_symmetry.space_group_name_H-M   'P 1'
#
loop_
_entity.id
_entity.type
_entity.pdbx_description
1 polymer ?
#
loop_
_entity_poly.entity_id
_entity_poly.type
_entity_poly.pdbx_seq_one_letter_code
_entity_poly.pdbx_strand_id
1 'polypeptide(L)'
;MHHLRFRQVHLDFHTSPEIPGIGLAFDKQEWQRTLKEAHVNSITLFAKCHHGWHYHFTEKGKLHPKLGFDLLRAQFDACKEIDINAPIYLSAGLDDQTLFRHPEWQIVYTDPKALGASVASNLRPGFHHVCFNSPYTDYLCEQIRETVSLFPNCDGIFLDIINQPECCCEHCLRVMYENGLDPTSQADRQKCAQIALERYYSMTTMAATAANPDMPVFHNSGHITPGNRSLLKKYFSHLELESLPTGGWGYDHFPLSAKYVKTLDFDFLGMTGKFHTTWGEFGGFKHPNALRYECCAMLAFGAKCSVGDQLHPSGKLDVSTYRLIGQAYADVERKEPWCDNTDNLADIALLTAAAVRASGTKDIPGDNGAGRILLEGHFLFDVIDTEANFKKYRLLILPDDVTIDARLKKKLDTYLANGGKLLLSAHSGLDSDGKLLFDCGAKTAGLSPFRPDYVQWAPDIAPDYLASPMVMYLPAQRLKVTDGTSLGDVYDSYFNRTSYRFFCSHQHTPALPEPSGFAAGSRKGNVMYLAHPVFSIYRGWGCVPLAQILRNAIRSLLGDDCSLETNLPSTGRVTLMHQPSEKRYVLHLLYANTIARGGNINVNGVTSRGIIEVIEDLTPACDVDVRLKTPKAIREALLAPEGTPIPFSTDDQGWLHLHLDRFTCHQMIELRYAKCANTNSCAQPNEA
;
A
#
# COMPACT_ATOMS: atom_id res chain seq x y z
N MET A 1 18.99 -0.35 12.70
CA MET A 1 17.87 -0.03 11.80
C MET A 1 18.26 1.23 11.05
N HIS A 2 18.15 1.26 9.75
CA HIS A 2 18.47 2.45 8.95
C HIS A 2 17.41 3.54 9.23
N HIS A 3 17.85 4.80 9.37
CA HIS A 3 16.96 5.91 9.66
C HIS A 3 16.89 6.84 8.44
N LEU A 4 15.67 6.96 7.89
CA LEU A 4 15.39 7.76 6.70
C LEU A 4 15.16 9.24 7.06
N ARG A 5 15.37 10.15 6.13
CA ARG A 5 14.92 11.54 6.24
C ARG A 5 13.48 11.68 5.75
N PHE A 6 12.77 12.71 6.22
CA PHE A 6 11.33 12.85 6.01
C PHE A 6 10.89 13.32 4.63
N ARG A 7 11.73 14.06 3.91
CA ARG A 7 11.33 14.81 2.71
C ARG A 7 12.23 14.44 1.53
N GLN A 8 11.95 13.25 0.95
CA GLN A 8 12.71 12.73 -0.18
C GLN A 8 12.06 13.12 -1.52
N VAL A 9 12.89 13.38 -2.54
CA VAL A 9 12.49 13.38 -3.94
C VAL A 9 13.06 12.14 -4.60
N HIS A 10 12.24 11.35 -5.29
CA HIS A 10 12.69 10.31 -6.20
C HIS A 10 12.81 10.91 -7.60
N LEU A 11 14.03 11.18 -8.02
CA LEU A 11 14.29 11.94 -9.24
C LEU A 11 14.60 11.01 -10.40
N ASP A 12 13.58 10.58 -11.13
CA ASP A 12 13.71 9.76 -12.32
C ASP A 12 14.55 10.44 -13.41
N PHE A 13 15.44 9.66 -14.04
CA PHE A 13 16.25 10.14 -15.17
C PHE A 13 16.48 9.01 -16.18
N HIS A 14 15.48 8.77 -17.04
CA HIS A 14 15.55 7.79 -18.12
C HIS A 14 15.63 8.49 -19.46
N THR A 15 16.83 8.52 -20.07
CA THR A 15 17.07 9.28 -21.29
C THR A 15 17.44 8.39 -22.46
N SER A 16 16.77 8.60 -23.60
CA SER A 16 17.10 7.94 -24.84
C SER A 16 18.43 8.46 -25.44
N PRO A 17 19.24 7.61 -26.09
CA PRO A 17 20.45 8.04 -26.79
C PRO A 17 20.17 8.98 -27.97
N GLU A 18 18.91 9.10 -28.41
CA GLU A 18 18.50 10.04 -29.45
C GLU A 18 18.37 11.47 -28.94
N ILE A 19 18.30 11.71 -27.64
CA ILE A 19 18.18 13.04 -27.03
C ILE A 19 19.55 13.67 -26.90
N PRO A 20 19.80 14.84 -27.53
CA PRO A 20 21.08 15.55 -27.41
C PRO A 20 21.15 16.35 -26.12
N GLY A 21 22.37 16.72 -25.71
CA GLY A 21 22.61 17.72 -24.68
C GLY A 21 22.23 17.24 -23.25
N ILE A 22 22.39 15.96 -22.97
CA ILE A 22 22.12 15.40 -21.66
C ILE A 22 22.94 16.12 -20.59
N GLY A 23 22.23 16.64 -19.57
CA GLY A 23 22.83 17.29 -18.41
C GLY A 23 23.43 18.69 -18.66
N LEU A 24 23.43 19.21 -19.90
CA LEU A 24 24.15 20.45 -20.24
C LEU A 24 23.63 21.72 -19.54
N ALA A 25 22.39 21.71 -19.04
CA ALA A 25 21.82 22.84 -18.31
C ALA A 25 21.86 22.62 -16.77
N PHE A 26 22.61 21.63 -16.28
CA PHE A 26 22.86 21.48 -14.86
C PHE A 26 23.68 22.68 -14.36
N ASP A 27 23.16 23.39 -13.38
CA ASP A 27 23.82 24.44 -12.63
C ASP A 27 23.76 24.13 -11.14
N LYS A 28 24.94 24.02 -10.52
CA LYS A 28 25.07 23.63 -9.10
C LYS A 28 24.38 24.60 -8.16
N GLN A 29 24.47 25.90 -8.40
CA GLN A 29 23.91 26.91 -7.51
C GLN A 29 22.37 26.93 -7.62
N GLU A 30 21.87 26.87 -8.86
CA GLU A 30 20.42 26.75 -9.09
C GLU A 30 19.85 25.44 -8.49
N TRP A 31 20.55 24.32 -8.64
CA TRP A 31 20.21 23.02 -8.06
C TRP A 31 20.09 23.10 -6.53
N GLN A 32 21.15 23.58 -5.85
CA GLN A 32 21.18 23.71 -4.40
C GLN A 32 20.10 24.65 -3.87
N ARG A 33 19.91 25.80 -4.52
CA ARG A 33 18.87 26.76 -4.16
C ARG A 33 17.47 26.13 -4.29
N THR A 34 17.17 25.50 -5.42
CA THR A 34 15.87 24.90 -5.71
C THR A 34 15.51 23.82 -4.70
N LEU A 35 16.44 22.94 -4.34
CA LEU A 35 16.20 21.90 -3.34
C LEU A 35 15.97 22.46 -1.94
N LYS A 36 16.72 23.48 -1.53
CA LYS A 36 16.51 24.16 -0.23
C LYS A 36 15.17 24.86 -0.16
N GLU A 37 14.81 25.65 -1.20
CA GLU A 37 13.53 26.36 -1.27
C GLU A 37 12.34 25.38 -1.29
N ALA A 38 12.53 24.17 -1.79
CA ALA A 38 11.53 23.10 -1.78
C ALA A 38 11.57 22.23 -0.51
N HIS A 39 12.33 22.60 0.51
CA HIS A 39 12.45 21.87 1.78
C HIS A 39 12.90 20.40 1.64
N VAL A 40 13.59 20.05 0.55
CA VAL A 40 14.09 18.70 0.28
C VAL A 40 15.28 18.39 1.18
N ASN A 41 15.29 17.22 1.84
CA ASN A 41 16.42 16.77 2.66
C ASN A 41 16.98 15.38 2.26
N SER A 42 16.38 14.75 1.24
CA SER A 42 16.88 13.53 0.60
C SER A 42 16.48 13.53 -0.89
N ILE A 43 17.36 13.07 -1.80
CA ILE A 43 17.05 12.96 -3.22
C ILE A 43 17.74 11.76 -3.84
N THR A 44 16.96 10.87 -4.49
CA THR A 44 17.50 9.70 -5.19
C THR A 44 18.11 10.13 -6.52
N LEU A 45 19.39 9.83 -6.76
CA LEU A 45 20.15 10.20 -7.95
C LEU A 45 20.45 8.98 -8.82
N PHE A 46 20.48 9.14 -10.12
CA PHE A 46 20.56 8.04 -11.09
C PHE A 46 21.99 7.72 -11.52
N ALA A 47 22.46 6.52 -11.20
CA ALA A 47 23.68 5.95 -11.79
C ALA A 47 23.38 5.29 -13.14
N LYS A 48 22.31 4.45 -13.22
CA LYS A 48 21.94 3.72 -14.44
C LYS A 48 20.44 3.76 -14.66
N CYS A 49 20.00 4.13 -15.87
CA CYS A 49 18.58 4.16 -16.27
C CYS A 49 18.08 2.86 -16.90
N HIS A 50 16.79 2.77 -17.23
CA HIS A 50 16.16 1.60 -17.88
C HIS A 50 16.73 1.28 -19.27
N HIS A 51 17.21 2.28 -20.00
CA HIS A 51 17.92 2.04 -21.27
C HIS A 51 19.28 1.34 -21.08
N GLY A 52 19.81 1.25 -19.84
CA GLY A 52 21.13 0.70 -19.53
C GLY A 52 22.29 1.69 -19.60
N TRP A 53 21.98 2.99 -19.80
CA TRP A 53 23.00 4.04 -19.82
C TRP A 53 23.33 4.55 -18.43
N HIS A 54 24.63 4.80 -18.19
CA HIS A 54 25.15 5.40 -16.96
C HIS A 54 25.35 6.91 -17.11
N TYR A 55 25.19 7.63 -16.00
CA TYR A 55 25.35 9.09 -15.93
C TYR A 55 26.58 9.52 -15.14
N HIS A 56 27.51 8.58 -14.92
CA HIS A 56 28.83 8.79 -14.34
C HIS A 56 29.89 8.06 -15.17
N PHE A 57 31.15 8.45 -15.03
CA PHE A 57 32.24 7.72 -15.66
C PHE A 57 32.33 6.30 -15.08
N THR A 58 32.22 5.29 -15.91
CA THR A 58 32.11 3.88 -15.53
C THR A 58 33.04 3.03 -16.38
N GLU A 59 33.69 2.02 -15.76
CA GLU A 59 34.46 0.98 -16.44
C GLU A 59 33.61 -0.29 -16.68
N LYS A 60 32.59 -0.51 -15.83
CA LYS A 60 31.74 -1.70 -15.85
C LYS A 60 30.47 -1.54 -16.68
N GLY A 61 29.96 -0.33 -16.78
CA GLY A 61 28.76 0.00 -17.54
C GLY A 61 29.04 0.64 -18.90
N LYS A 62 28.07 1.45 -19.38
CA LYS A 62 28.16 2.24 -20.59
C LYS A 62 27.70 3.65 -20.32
N LEU A 63 28.60 4.61 -20.48
CA LEU A 63 28.26 6.02 -20.38
C LEU A 63 27.23 6.40 -21.45
N HIS A 64 26.27 7.26 -21.09
CA HIS A 64 25.29 7.77 -22.04
C HIS A 64 25.99 8.50 -23.22
N PRO A 65 25.71 8.13 -24.49
CA PRO A 65 26.51 8.61 -25.64
C PRO A 65 26.42 10.10 -25.90
N LYS A 66 25.46 10.82 -25.31
CA LYS A 66 25.27 12.27 -25.41
C LYS A 66 25.59 13.01 -24.11
N LEU A 67 26.26 12.38 -23.17
CA LEU A 67 26.72 12.96 -21.92
C LEU A 67 28.20 13.26 -22.00
N GLY A 68 28.59 14.53 -21.79
CA GLY A 68 29.96 14.99 -21.93
C GLY A 68 30.76 15.13 -20.64
N PHE A 69 30.15 14.85 -19.47
CA PHE A 69 30.79 15.00 -18.17
C PHE A 69 30.14 14.02 -17.14
N ASP A 70 30.70 13.97 -15.93
CA ASP A 70 30.16 13.13 -14.85
C ASP A 70 28.98 13.84 -14.14
N LEU A 71 27.77 13.67 -14.66
CA LEU A 71 26.58 14.35 -14.15
C LEU A 71 26.20 13.85 -12.74
N LEU A 72 26.25 12.53 -12.51
CA LEU A 72 25.93 11.98 -11.18
C LEU A 72 26.89 12.52 -10.12
N ARG A 73 28.18 12.57 -10.41
CA ARG A 73 29.18 13.15 -9.50
C ARG A 73 28.86 14.60 -9.16
N ALA A 74 28.54 15.41 -10.19
CA ALA A 74 28.22 16.81 -10.01
C ALA A 74 26.94 17.02 -9.15
N GLN A 75 25.91 16.23 -9.38
CA GLN A 75 24.67 16.26 -8.59
C GLN A 75 24.91 15.76 -7.15
N PHE A 76 25.65 14.67 -6.99
CA PHE A 76 25.97 14.08 -5.69
C PHE A 76 26.75 15.06 -4.81
N ASP A 77 27.83 15.62 -5.32
CA ASP A 77 28.66 16.58 -4.59
C ASP A 77 27.86 17.85 -4.23
N ALA A 78 27.01 18.33 -5.15
CA ALA A 78 26.11 19.46 -4.89
C ALA A 78 25.14 19.20 -3.75
N CYS A 79 24.61 17.97 -3.64
CA CYS A 79 23.71 17.58 -2.53
C CYS A 79 24.48 17.47 -1.21
N LYS A 80 25.63 16.80 -1.21
CA LYS A 80 26.44 16.60 0.00
C LYS A 80 26.93 17.91 0.63
N GLU A 81 27.27 18.89 -0.19
CA GLU A 81 27.69 20.23 0.29
C GLU A 81 26.61 20.98 1.07
N ILE A 82 25.34 20.65 0.88
CA ILE A 82 24.20 21.30 1.54
C ILE A 82 23.43 20.37 2.49
N ASP A 83 24.05 19.25 2.90
CA ASP A 83 23.51 18.24 3.83
C ASP A 83 22.20 17.61 3.35
N ILE A 84 22.09 17.28 2.07
CA ILE A 84 21.00 16.49 1.50
C ILE A 84 21.48 15.05 1.30
N ASN A 85 20.71 14.07 1.78
CA ASN A 85 20.96 12.65 1.52
C ASN A 85 20.83 12.36 0.02
N ALA A 86 21.73 11.54 -0.50
CA ALA A 86 21.80 11.19 -1.91
C ALA A 86 21.94 9.66 -2.10
N PRO A 87 20.87 8.88 -1.90
CA PRO A 87 20.85 7.47 -2.30
C PRO A 87 20.96 7.37 -3.83
N ILE A 88 21.59 6.28 -4.31
CA ILE A 88 21.89 6.11 -5.73
C ILE A 88 21.05 4.99 -6.32
N TYR A 89 20.39 5.31 -7.43
CA TYR A 89 19.50 4.42 -8.18
C TYR A 89 20.25 3.67 -9.27
N LEU A 90 19.97 2.38 -9.40
CA LEU A 90 20.34 1.56 -10.56
C LEU A 90 19.12 0.79 -11.06
N SER A 91 18.81 0.89 -12.35
CA SER A 91 17.87 -0.03 -13.00
C SER A 91 18.44 -1.45 -12.96
N ALA A 92 17.75 -2.35 -12.27
CA ALA A 92 18.20 -3.73 -12.09
C ALA A 92 17.47 -4.71 -13.01
N GLY A 93 16.15 -4.51 -13.20
CA GLY A 93 15.32 -5.43 -13.99
C GLY A 93 15.20 -5.08 -15.47
N LEU A 94 15.65 -3.89 -15.89
CA LEU A 94 15.60 -3.40 -17.26
C LEU A 94 16.99 -2.90 -17.69
N ASP A 95 17.43 -3.30 -18.89
CA ASP A 95 18.71 -2.87 -19.47
C ASP A 95 18.75 -3.14 -20.98
N ASP A 96 18.05 -2.32 -21.77
CA ASP A 96 17.91 -2.54 -23.20
C ASP A 96 19.27 -2.52 -23.94
N GLN A 97 20.21 -1.68 -23.51
CA GLN A 97 21.52 -1.58 -24.12
C GLN A 97 22.33 -2.87 -23.96
N THR A 98 22.21 -3.54 -22.81
CA THR A 98 22.84 -4.84 -22.56
C THR A 98 22.09 -5.94 -23.31
N LEU A 99 20.77 -5.95 -23.31
CA LEU A 99 19.95 -6.96 -24.01
C LEU A 99 20.08 -6.86 -25.54
N PHE A 100 20.39 -5.69 -26.07
CA PHE A 100 20.71 -5.58 -27.50
C PHE A 100 21.98 -6.39 -27.88
N ARG A 101 22.94 -6.47 -26.97
CA ARG A 101 24.19 -7.25 -27.17
C ARG A 101 24.09 -8.69 -26.69
N HIS A 102 23.25 -8.95 -25.72
CA HIS A 102 23.04 -10.23 -25.06
C HIS A 102 21.55 -10.60 -25.02
N PRO A 103 20.93 -10.83 -26.20
CA PRO A 103 19.49 -11.14 -26.27
C PRO A 103 19.14 -12.44 -25.53
N GLU A 104 20.11 -13.34 -25.34
CA GLU A 104 19.96 -14.57 -24.57
C GLU A 104 19.76 -14.33 -23.05
N TRP A 105 20.01 -13.13 -22.55
CA TRP A 105 19.75 -12.75 -21.16
C TRP A 105 18.34 -12.21 -20.91
N GLN A 106 17.55 -12.07 -21.98
CA GLN A 106 16.18 -11.59 -21.89
C GLN A 106 15.24 -12.67 -21.33
N ILE A 107 14.18 -12.23 -20.63
CA ILE A 107 13.07 -13.11 -20.24
C ILE A 107 12.35 -13.65 -21.48
N VAL A 108 12.18 -14.98 -21.51
CA VAL A 108 11.33 -15.67 -22.51
C VAL A 108 10.03 -16.09 -21.84
N TYR A 109 8.96 -15.44 -22.19
CA TYR A 109 7.63 -15.68 -21.61
C TYR A 109 7.01 -16.97 -22.17
N THR A 110 6.31 -17.71 -21.31
CA THR A 110 5.60 -18.95 -21.68
C THR A 110 4.30 -18.69 -22.43
N ASP A 111 3.63 -17.59 -22.15
CA ASP A 111 2.41 -17.13 -22.82
C ASP A 111 2.61 -15.73 -23.39
N PRO A 112 2.58 -15.56 -24.72
CA PRO A 112 2.63 -14.24 -25.35
C PRO A 112 1.51 -13.28 -24.89
N LYS A 113 0.39 -13.81 -24.37
CA LYS A 113 -0.71 -13.01 -23.80
C LYS A 113 -0.43 -12.53 -22.38
N ALA A 114 0.48 -13.19 -21.66
CA ALA A 114 0.94 -12.74 -20.33
C ALA A 114 1.80 -11.47 -20.40
N LEU A 115 2.10 -10.99 -21.60
CA LEU A 115 2.72 -9.71 -21.87
C LEU A 115 1.74 -8.60 -21.47
N GLY A 116 1.78 -8.20 -20.21
CA GLY A 116 1.07 -7.00 -19.74
C GLY A 116 1.50 -5.77 -20.55
N ALA A 117 0.75 -4.67 -20.42
CA ALA A 117 1.05 -3.40 -21.11
C ALA A 117 2.47 -2.84 -20.88
N SER A 118 3.18 -3.35 -19.88
CA SER A 118 4.54 -2.96 -19.50
C SER A 118 5.67 -3.76 -20.17
N VAL A 119 5.35 -4.80 -20.93
CA VAL A 119 6.38 -5.64 -21.55
C VAL A 119 6.52 -5.29 -23.02
N ALA A 120 7.72 -4.87 -23.42
CA ALA A 120 8.03 -4.57 -24.80
C ALA A 120 7.96 -5.83 -25.65
N SER A 121 7.26 -5.76 -26.77
CA SER A 121 7.47 -6.69 -27.88
C SER A 121 8.39 -6.03 -28.88
N ASN A 122 9.12 -6.81 -29.69
CA ASN A 122 9.96 -6.26 -30.76
C ASN A 122 9.22 -5.36 -31.76
N LEU A 123 7.88 -5.31 -31.69
CA LEU A 123 7.00 -4.53 -32.56
C LEU A 123 6.32 -3.37 -31.85
N ARG A 124 6.60 -3.16 -30.57
CA ARG A 124 5.98 -2.09 -29.75
C ARG A 124 7.03 -1.39 -28.90
N PRO A 125 6.91 -0.07 -28.68
CA PRO A 125 7.78 0.65 -27.76
C PRO A 125 7.62 0.11 -26.33
N GLY A 126 8.73 -0.01 -25.60
CA GLY A 126 8.77 -0.41 -24.21
C GLY A 126 10.15 -0.96 -23.84
N PHE A 127 10.37 -1.20 -22.56
CA PHE A 127 11.62 -1.79 -22.05
C PHE A 127 11.53 -3.30 -21.96
N HIS A 128 12.67 -3.99 -22.16
CA HIS A 128 12.77 -5.44 -22.06
C HIS A 128 13.30 -5.86 -20.70
N HIS A 129 12.70 -6.92 -20.14
CA HIS A 129 13.11 -7.47 -18.85
C HIS A 129 14.30 -8.43 -18.99
N VAL A 130 15.27 -8.27 -18.10
CA VAL A 130 16.40 -9.21 -17.96
C VAL A 130 15.98 -10.42 -17.13
N CYS A 131 16.58 -11.58 -17.41
CA CYS A 131 16.42 -12.80 -16.61
C CYS A 131 17.48 -12.86 -15.51
N PHE A 132 17.08 -12.91 -14.24
CA PHE A 132 18.02 -12.98 -13.11
C PHE A 132 18.74 -14.34 -12.95
N ASN A 133 18.34 -15.38 -13.68
CA ASN A 133 19.12 -16.61 -13.78
C ASN A 133 20.24 -16.54 -14.82
N SER A 134 20.24 -15.51 -15.69
CA SER A 134 21.31 -15.31 -16.69
C SER A 134 22.56 -14.69 -16.05
N PRO A 135 23.69 -14.62 -16.77
CA PRO A 135 24.91 -13.94 -16.34
C PRO A 135 24.72 -12.44 -16.09
N TYR A 136 23.58 -11.85 -16.49
CA TYR A 136 23.26 -10.47 -16.23
C TYR A 136 23.35 -10.12 -14.73
N THR A 137 22.96 -11.03 -13.83
CA THR A 137 23.02 -10.75 -12.38
C THR A 137 24.47 -10.53 -11.90
N ASP A 138 25.44 -11.27 -12.44
CA ASP A 138 26.85 -11.07 -12.13
C ASP A 138 27.35 -9.72 -12.66
N TYR A 139 26.97 -9.38 -13.90
CA TYR A 139 27.27 -8.08 -14.52
C TYR A 139 26.66 -6.90 -13.71
N LEU A 140 25.41 -7.00 -13.27
CA LEU A 140 24.77 -6.02 -12.39
C LEU A 140 25.53 -5.87 -11.06
N CYS A 141 25.99 -6.97 -10.46
CA CYS A 141 26.77 -6.93 -9.23
C CYS A 141 28.12 -6.20 -9.41
N GLU A 142 28.77 -6.30 -10.57
CA GLU A 142 29.97 -5.51 -10.87
C GLU A 142 29.68 -4.02 -10.94
N GLN A 143 28.55 -3.63 -11.55
CA GLN A 143 28.11 -2.23 -11.61
C GLN A 143 27.76 -1.67 -10.22
N ILE A 144 27.10 -2.47 -9.37
CA ILE A 144 26.79 -2.07 -7.99
C ILE A 144 28.10 -1.85 -7.21
N ARG A 145 29.08 -2.78 -7.27
CA ARG A 145 30.37 -2.63 -6.60
C ARG A 145 31.13 -1.40 -7.06
N GLU A 146 31.14 -1.13 -8.37
CA GLU A 146 31.74 0.08 -8.93
C GLU A 146 31.07 1.34 -8.38
N THR A 147 29.72 1.38 -8.39
CA THR A 147 28.95 2.53 -7.90
C THR A 147 29.27 2.81 -6.42
N VAL A 148 29.24 1.82 -5.54
CA VAL A 148 29.55 2.05 -4.11
C VAL A 148 31.02 2.38 -3.88
N SER A 149 31.93 1.95 -4.73
CA SER A 149 33.34 2.32 -4.69
C SER A 149 33.56 3.77 -5.11
N LEU A 150 32.89 4.21 -6.15
CA LEU A 150 32.98 5.60 -6.65
C LEU A 150 32.26 6.57 -5.69
N PHE A 151 31.18 6.16 -5.02
CA PHE A 151 30.36 6.98 -4.13
C PHE A 151 30.31 6.39 -2.71
N PRO A 152 31.43 6.28 -1.98
CA PRO A 152 31.48 5.57 -0.70
C PRO A 152 30.60 6.19 0.40
N ASN A 153 30.28 7.47 0.28
CA ASN A 153 29.45 8.22 1.22
C ASN A 153 27.99 8.40 0.71
N CYS A 154 27.52 7.56 -0.23
CA CYS A 154 26.12 7.57 -0.61
C CYS A 154 25.24 7.07 0.54
N ASP A 155 24.00 7.55 0.59
CA ASP A 155 23.08 7.28 1.69
C ASP A 155 22.22 6.02 1.43
N GLY A 156 22.57 5.24 0.43
CA GLY A 156 21.93 3.98 0.10
C GLY A 156 21.98 3.64 -1.39
N ILE A 157 21.57 2.41 -1.70
CA ILE A 157 21.43 1.89 -3.07
C ILE A 157 19.97 1.52 -3.30
N PHE A 158 19.37 2.10 -4.34
CA PHE A 158 18.02 1.82 -4.80
C PHE A 158 18.10 0.98 -6.07
N LEU A 159 17.65 -0.28 -6.00
CA LEU A 159 17.62 -1.22 -7.13
C LEU A 159 16.19 -1.36 -7.64
N ASP A 160 15.97 -1.09 -8.92
CA ASP A 160 14.64 -0.93 -9.47
C ASP A 160 14.21 -2.03 -10.44
N ILE A 161 12.87 -2.21 -10.54
CA ILE A 161 12.18 -3.21 -11.37
C ILE A 161 12.59 -4.64 -11.02
N ILE A 162 12.43 -4.99 -9.74
CA ILE A 162 12.72 -6.34 -9.28
C ILE A 162 11.51 -7.23 -9.55
N ASN A 163 11.52 -7.84 -10.71
CA ASN A 163 10.48 -8.75 -11.16
C ASN A 163 11.08 -9.92 -11.95
N GLN A 164 10.73 -11.15 -11.56
CA GLN A 164 11.08 -12.36 -12.28
C GLN A 164 9.80 -13.15 -12.53
N PRO A 165 9.13 -12.97 -13.66
CA PRO A 165 8.00 -13.82 -14.05
C PRO A 165 8.45 -15.22 -14.44
N GLU A 166 7.49 -16.11 -14.70
CA GLU A 166 7.77 -17.40 -15.31
C GLU A 166 8.58 -17.21 -16.60
N CYS A 167 9.76 -17.83 -16.67
CA CYS A 167 10.70 -17.66 -17.79
C CYS A 167 11.17 -19.01 -18.28
N CYS A 168 11.21 -19.17 -19.61
CA CYS A 168 11.70 -20.36 -20.30
C CYS A 168 12.95 -20.07 -21.16
N CYS A 169 13.77 -19.07 -20.82
CA CYS A 169 15.08 -18.92 -21.45
C CYS A 169 15.99 -20.10 -21.09
N GLU A 170 17.10 -20.28 -21.82
CA GLU A 170 18.04 -21.38 -21.60
C GLU A 170 18.59 -21.44 -20.17
N HIS A 171 18.83 -20.30 -19.53
CA HIS A 171 19.30 -20.23 -18.16
C HIS A 171 18.27 -20.74 -17.16
N CYS A 172 16.98 -20.39 -17.33
CA CYS A 172 15.91 -20.92 -16.50
C CYS A 172 15.67 -22.41 -16.72
N LEU A 173 15.70 -22.88 -17.97
CA LEU A 173 15.57 -24.30 -18.27
C LEU A 173 16.69 -25.11 -17.61
N ARG A 174 17.93 -24.60 -17.61
CA ARG A 174 19.06 -25.22 -16.90
C ARG A 174 18.84 -25.30 -15.40
N VAL A 175 18.42 -24.18 -14.76
CA VAL A 175 18.12 -24.16 -13.32
C VAL A 175 16.99 -25.14 -13.00
N MET A 176 15.95 -25.23 -13.83
CA MET A 176 14.86 -26.21 -13.63
C MET A 176 15.39 -27.65 -13.71
N TYR A 177 16.20 -27.96 -14.72
CA TYR A 177 16.83 -29.28 -14.86
C TYR A 177 17.70 -29.66 -13.63
N GLU A 178 18.55 -28.74 -13.18
CA GLU A 178 19.44 -28.96 -12.02
C GLU A 178 18.66 -29.16 -10.70
N ASN A 179 17.45 -28.62 -10.60
CA ASN A 179 16.58 -28.73 -9.42
C ASN A 179 15.46 -29.77 -9.57
N GLY A 180 15.45 -30.55 -10.66
CA GLY A 180 14.44 -31.59 -10.90
C GLY A 180 13.02 -31.02 -11.11
N LEU A 181 12.91 -29.80 -11.66
CA LEU A 181 11.65 -29.12 -11.94
C LEU A 181 11.21 -29.40 -13.39
N ASP A 182 9.90 -29.56 -13.60
CA ASP A 182 9.30 -29.76 -14.92
C ASP A 182 8.97 -28.41 -15.59
N PRO A 183 9.62 -28.05 -16.73
CA PRO A 183 9.30 -26.81 -17.44
C PRO A 183 7.87 -26.72 -17.96
N THR A 184 7.15 -27.84 -18.12
CA THR A 184 5.75 -27.86 -18.54
C THR A 184 4.77 -27.54 -17.41
N SER A 185 5.21 -27.70 -16.14
CA SER A 185 4.45 -27.39 -14.93
C SER A 185 4.53 -25.89 -14.61
N GLN A 186 3.38 -25.21 -14.51
CA GLN A 186 3.33 -23.82 -14.08
C GLN A 186 3.90 -23.63 -12.66
N ALA A 187 3.55 -24.53 -11.74
CA ALA A 187 4.05 -24.47 -10.36
C ALA A 187 5.58 -24.56 -10.29
N ASP A 188 6.20 -25.41 -11.13
CA ASP A 188 7.65 -25.56 -11.16
C ASP A 188 8.35 -24.36 -11.82
N ARG A 189 7.74 -23.74 -12.85
CA ARG A 189 8.23 -22.46 -13.40
C ARG A 189 8.16 -21.32 -12.38
N GLN A 190 7.10 -21.24 -11.59
CA GLN A 190 6.98 -20.28 -10.49
C GLN A 190 8.05 -20.51 -9.42
N LYS A 191 8.34 -21.77 -9.09
CA LYS A 191 9.42 -22.13 -8.18
C LYS A 191 10.81 -21.74 -8.74
N CYS A 192 11.04 -21.92 -10.03
CA CYS A 192 12.26 -21.46 -10.71
C CYS A 192 12.38 -19.92 -10.63
N ALA A 193 11.30 -19.18 -10.81
CA ALA A 193 11.28 -17.73 -10.65
C ALA A 193 11.62 -17.29 -9.20
N GLN A 194 11.14 -18.01 -8.18
CA GLN A 194 11.51 -17.77 -6.78
C GLN A 194 13.01 -18.03 -6.53
N ILE A 195 13.58 -19.09 -7.09
CA ILE A 195 15.03 -19.37 -7.02
C ILE A 195 15.83 -18.21 -7.64
N ALA A 196 15.40 -17.71 -8.81
CA ALA A 196 16.05 -16.58 -9.46
C ALA A 196 16.01 -15.30 -8.62
N LEU A 197 14.86 -15.00 -7.99
CA LEU A 197 14.72 -13.84 -7.09
C LEU A 197 15.60 -13.98 -5.83
N GLU A 198 15.62 -15.14 -5.19
CA GLU A 198 16.49 -15.38 -4.02
C GLU A 198 17.97 -15.20 -4.36
N ARG A 199 18.40 -15.73 -5.53
CA ARG A 199 19.75 -15.51 -6.06
C ARG A 199 20.03 -14.02 -6.27
N TYR A 200 19.13 -13.33 -6.93
CA TYR A 200 19.22 -11.88 -7.19
C TYR A 200 19.40 -11.11 -5.88
N TYR A 201 18.46 -11.26 -4.91
CA TYR A 201 18.52 -10.54 -3.64
C TYR A 201 19.82 -10.80 -2.88
N SER A 202 20.25 -12.06 -2.81
CA SER A 202 21.49 -12.45 -2.12
C SER A 202 22.72 -11.80 -2.75
N MET A 203 22.87 -11.90 -4.08
CA MET A 203 24.06 -11.43 -4.78
C MET A 203 24.14 -9.90 -4.81
N THR A 204 23.03 -9.21 -5.09
CA THR A 204 23.01 -7.74 -5.21
C THR A 204 23.17 -7.06 -3.86
N THR A 205 22.54 -7.61 -2.80
CA THR A 205 22.74 -7.08 -1.43
C THR A 205 24.19 -7.28 -1.00
N MET A 206 24.79 -8.45 -1.23
CA MET A 206 26.22 -8.68 -0.97
C MET A 206 27.11 -7.71 -1.76
N ALA A 207 26.79 -7.42 -3.01
CA ALA A 207 27.56 -6.50 -3.83
C ALA A 207 27.48 -5.06 -3.27
N ALA A 208 26.31 -4.61 -2.85
CA ALA A 208 26.09 -3.29 -2.28
C ALA A 208 26.75 -3.11 -0.91
N THR A 209 26.77 -4.16 -0.08
CA THR A 209 27.29 -4.10 1.30
C THR A 209 28.74 -4.56 1.44
N ALA A 210 29.42 -4.96 0.34
CA ALA A 210 30.76 -5.54 0.40
C ALA A 210 31.81 -4.61 1.02
N ALA A 211 31.76 -3.30 0.74
CA ALA A 211 32.68 -2.30 1.26
C ALA A 211 32.18 -1.63 2.55
N ASN A 212 30.86 -1.60 2.76
CA ASN A 212 30.21 -1.04 3.93
C ASN A 212 29.03 -1.94 4.33
N PRO A 213 29.16 -2.75 5.38
CA PRO A 213 28.08 -3.65 5.84
C PRO A 213 26.79 -2.93 6.23
N ASP A 214 26.88 -1.64 6.59
CA ASP A 214 25.74 -0.80 6.97
C ASP A 214 25.14 -0.04 5.78
N MET A 215 25.59 -0.27 4.54
CA MET A 215 25.06 0.38 3.35
C MET A 215 23.58 0.05 3.20
N PRO A 216 22.69 1.08 3.22
CA PRO A 216 21.27 0.85 3.02
C PRO A 216 20.98 0.33 1.61
N VAL A 217 20.11 -0.68 1.52
CA VAL A 217 19.68 -1.26 0.23
C VAL A 217 18.17 -1.37 0.21
N PHE A 218 17.58 -0.86 -0.87
CA PHE A 218 16.17 -1.04 -1.19
C PHE A 218 16.01 -1.67 -2.57
N HIS A 219 15.11 -2.65 -2.67
CA HIS A 219 14.78 -3.36 -3.90
C HIS A 219 13.34 -3.03 -4.29
N ASN A 220 13.14 -2.23 -5.32
CA ASN A 220 11.81 -1.79 -5.73
C ASN A 220 11.13 -2.78 -6.70
N SER A 221 9.92 -3.19 -6.34
CA SER A 221 9.00 -3.92 -7.21
C SER A 221 7.65 -3.21 -7.36
N GLY A 222 7.60 -1.92 -7.04
CA GLY A 222 6.43 -1.06 -7.10
C GLY A 222 5.39 -1.31 -6.00
N HIS A 223 5.52 -2.39 -5.20
CA HIS A 223 4.56 -2.72 -4.15
C HIS A 223 5.15 -3.69 -3.13
N ILE A 224 4.81 -3.49 -1.85
CA ILE A 224 5.16 -4.41 -0.76
C ILE A 224 3.91 -5.25 -0.43
N THR A 225 3.96 -6.54 -0.79
CA THR A 225 2.85 -7.46 -0.62
C THR A 225 2.96 -8.20 0.72
N PRO A 226 1.87 -8.39 1.49
CA PRO A 226 1.85 -9.25 2.67
C PRO A 226 2.30 -10.69 2.33
N GLY A 227 3.00 -11.34 3.27
CA GLY A 227 3.49 -12.72 3.11
C GLY A 227 4.97 -12.86 2.81
N ASN A 228 5.71 -11.77 2.61
CA ASN A 228 7.13 -11.78 2.29
C ASN A 228 8.05 -11.28 3.45
N ARG A 229 7.56 -11.29 4.69
CA ARG A 229 8.26 -10.73 5.87
C ARG A 229 9.69 -11.23 6.03
N SER A 230 9.94 -12.53 5.91
CA SER A 230 11.26 -13.13 6.07
C SER A 230 12.24 -12.66 5.00
N LEU A 231 11.80 -12.54 3.75
CA LEU A 231 12.61 -12.03 2.64
C LEU A 231 12.94 -10.54 2.84
N LEU A 232 11.94 -9.73 3.21
CA LEU A 232 12.15 -8.31 3.48
C LEU A 232 13.18 -8.11 4.60
N LYS A 233 13.01 -8.80 5.74
CA LYS A 233 13.93 -8.70 6.88
C LYS A 233 15.36 -9.18 6.57
N LYS A 234 15.54 -10.04 5.58
CA LYS A 234 16.85 -10.57 5.20
C LYS A 234 17.65 -9.64 4.29
N TYR A 235 16.97 -8.92 3.38
CA TYR A 235 17.65 -8.23 2.30
C TYR A 235 17.41 -6.72 2.23
N PHE A 236 16.42 -6.18 2.97
CA PHE A 236 16.07 -4.76 2.91
C PHE A 236 16.52 -4.03 4.18
N SER A 237 17.03 -2.82 4.04
CA SER A 237 17.37 -1.95 5.18
C SER A 237 16.20 -1.06 5.61
N HIS A 238 15.35 -0.68 4.68
CA HIS A 238 14.17 0.16 4.79
C HIS A 238 13.18 -0.19 3.68
N LEU A 239 11.99 0.42 3.69
CA LEU A 239 10.99 0.19 2.65
C LEU A 239 10.51 1.52 2.04
N GLU A 240 10.22 1.50 0.74
CA GLU A 240 9.63 2.62 0.03
C GLU A 240 8.32 2.13 -0.64
N LEU A 241 7.20 2.77 -0.31
CA LEU A 241 5.88 2.34 -0.74
C LEU A 241 5.41 3.19 -1.90
N GLU A 242 5.65 2.75 -3.11
CA GLU A 242 5.14 3.42 -4.29
C GLU A 242 3.61 3.36 -4.32
N SER A 243 2.99 4.52 -4.50
CA SER A 243 1.55 4.67 -4.63
C SER A 243 1.21 5.92 -5.41
N LEU A 244 0.57 5.75 -6.57
CA LEU A 244 0.17 6.85 -7.44
C LEU A 244 -1.37 6.89 -7.54
N PRO A 245 -2.08 7.57 -6.61
CA PRO A 245 -3.54 7.54 -6.55
C PRO A 245 -4.21 7.95 -7.86
N THR A 246 -3.76 9.05 -8.48
CA THR A 246 -4.26 9.54 -9.77
C THR A 246 -3.80 8.70 -10.96
N GLY A 247 -2.87 7.79 -10.77
CA GLY A 247 -2.42 6.79 -11.76
C GLY A 247 -3.30 5.55 -11.85
N GLY A 248 -4.46 5.55 -11.20
CA GLY A 248 -5.41 4.44 -11.20
C GLY A 248 -5.29 3.51 -9.98
N TRP A 249 -4.40 3.79 -9.03
CA TRP A 249 -4.25 2.96 -7.82
C TRP A 249 -5.25 3.34 -6.73
N GLY A 250 -5.78 4.57 -6.77
CA GLY A 250 -6.74 5.09 -5.80
C GLY A 250 -6.13 5.47 -4.45
N TYR A 251 -6.91 6.20 -3.65
CA TYR A 251 -6.45 6.75 -2.37
C TYR A 251 -6.45 5.75 -1.20
N ASP A 252 -6.96 4.53 -1.39
CA ASP A 252 -6.89 3.47 -0.37
C ASP A 252 -5.62 2.60 -0.47
N HIS A 253 -4.91 2.65 -1.60
CA HIS A 253 -3.74 1.80 -1.85
C HIS A 253 -2.62 2.06 -0.84
N PHE A 254 -2.20 3.32 -0.69
CA PHE A 254 -1.14 3.69 0.26
C PHE A 254 -1.50 3.36 1.72
N PRO A 255 -2.68 3.74 2.25
CA PRO A 255 -3.08 3.40 3.61
C PRO A 255 -2.98 1.91 3.95
N LEU A 256 -3.44 1.04 3.07
CA LEU A 256 -3.41 -0.41 3.30
C LEU A 256 -2.00 -0.98 3.28
N SER A 257 -1.15 -0.52 2.34
CA SER A 257 0.26 -0.89 2.29
C SER A 257 1.03 -0.42 3.52
N ALA A 258 0.80 0.84 3.94
CA ALA A 258 1.45 1.41 5.12
C ALA A 258 1.07 0.67 6.41
N LYS A 259 -0.21 0.28 6.56
CA LYS A 259 -0.67 -0.50 7.71
C LYS A 259 -0.04 -1.90 7.79
N TYR A 260 0.31 -2.50 6.67
CA TYR A 260 1.09 -3.75 6.68
C TYR A 260 2.54 -3.48 7.05
N VAL A 261 3.20 -2.55 6.36
CA VAL A 261 4.62 -2.27 6.55
C VAL A 261 4.93 -1.81 7.97
N LYS A 262 4.03 -1.04 8.59
CA LYS A 262 4.16 -0.61 9.99
C LYS A 262 4.27 -1.78 10.99
N THR A 263 3.76 -2.98 10.62
CA THR A 263 3.89 -4.20 11.46
C THR A 263 5.21 -4.94 11.28
N LEU A 264 6.09 -4.47 10.39
CA LEU A 264 7.35 -5.14 10.04
C LEU A 264 8.58 -4.58 10.77
N ASP A 265 8.43 -3.52 11.57
CA ASP A 265 9.51 -2.84 12.29
C ASP A 265 10.61 -2.28 11.37
N PHE A 266 10.24 -1.75 10.20
CA PHE A 266 11.10 -0.98 9.30
C PHE A 266 10.82 0.52 9.43
N ASP A 267 11.84 1.34 9.20
CA ASP A 267 11.62 2.71 8.79
C ASP A 267 11.22 2.74 7.30
N PHE A 268 10.28 3.59 6.91
CA PHE A 268 9.75 3.55 5.55
C PHE A 268 9.23 4.88 5.03
N LEU A 269 9.28 5.03 3.73
CA LEU A 269 8.72 6.14 2.97
C LEU A 269 7.41 5.74 2.30
N GLY A 270 6.44 6.65 2.27
CA GLY A 270 5.43 6.63 1.23
C GLY A 270 5.98 7.37 0.01
N MET A 271 5.72 6.87 -1.18
CA MET A 271 6.18 7.47 -2.42
C MET A 271 5.00 7.75 -3.34
N THR A 272 4.74 9.03 -3.58
CA THR A 272 3.79 9.50 -4.61
C THR A 272 4.53 10.24 -5.70
N GLY A 273 3.86 10.72 -6.74
CA GLY A 273 4.47 11.51 -7.80
C GLY A 273 3.82 12.88 -7.96
N LYS A 274 4.56 13.83 -8.50
CA LYS A 274 4.01 15.12 -8.96
C LYS A 274 3.11 14.95 -10.19
N PHE A 275 3.13 13.77 -10.80
CA PHE A 275 2.50 13.43 -12.07
C PHE A 275 0.98 13.43 -11.99
N HIS A 276 0.32 13.73 -13.11
CA HIS A 276 -1.14 13.72 -13.19
C HIS A 276 -1.70 12.28 -13.23
N THR A 277 -1.25 11.47 -14.21
CA THR A 277 -1.85 10.14 -14.43
C THR A 277 -0.85 9.00 -14.43
N THR A 278 0.39 9.20 -14.86
CA THR A 278 1.38 8.14 -15.05
C THR A 278 2.68 8.51 -14.40
N TRP A 279 3.36 7.53 -13.82
CA TRP A 279 4.71 7.71 -13.34
C TRP A 279 5.64 8.17 -14.49
N GLY A 280 6.49 9.17 -14.23
CA GLY A 280 7.43 9.70 -15.21
C GLY A 280 6.83 10.58 -16.32
N GLU A 281 5.57 10.99 -16.19
CA GLU A 281 4.87 11.82 -17.17
C GLU A 281 5.45 13.23 -17.24
N PHE A 282 6.15 13.57 -18.35
CA PHE A 282 6.62 14.93 -18.58
C PHE A 282 5.45 15.90 -18.77
N GLY A 283 5.51 17.05 -18.09
CA GLY A 283 4.48 18.10 -18.20
C GLY A 283 3.14 17.77 -17.52
N GLY A 284 3.01 16.59 -16.90
CA GLY A 284 1.86 16.25 -16.08
C GLY A 284 2.02 16.78 -14.66
N PHE A 285 1.00 17.50 -14.15
CA PHE A 285 1.02 18.08 -12.81
C PHE A 285 -0.22 17.65 -12.01
N LYS A 286 0.01 17.27 -10.77
CA LYS A 286 -1.01 17.05 -9.78
C LYS A 286 -1.44 18.38 -9.17
N HIS A 287 -2.68 18.48 -8.69
CA HIS A 287 -3.12 19.66 -7.96
C HIS A 287 -2.36 19.80 -6.62
N PRO A 288 -1.97 21.02 -6.17
CA PRO A 288 -1.25 21.21 -4.90
C PRO A 288 -1.95 20.61 -3.69
N ASN A 289 -3.28 20.70 -3.62
CA ASN A 289 -4.08 20.12 -2.55
C ASN A 289 -4.01 18.58 -2.52
N ALA A 290 -3.95 17.93 -3.69
CA ALA A 290 -3.76 16.49 -3.78
C ALA A 290 -2.41 16.07 -3.23
N LEU A 291 -1.33 16.74 -3.62
CA LEU A 291 0.02 16.43 -3.14
C LEU A 291 0.15 16.68 -1.63
N ARG A 292 -0.43 17.78 -1.13
CA ARG A 292 -0.48 18.09 0.31
C ARG A 292 -1.21 16.98 1.08
N TYR A 293 -2.38 16.55 0.60
CA TYR A 293 -3.13 15.45 1.23
C TYR A 293 -2.32 14.15 1.25
N GLU A 294 -1.69 13.80 0.14
CA GLU A 294 -0.91 12.56 0.01
C GLU A 294 0.29 12.55 0.97
N CYS A 295 1.04 13.65 1.08
CA CYS A 295 2.12 13.79 2.05
C CYS A 295 1.59 13.72 3.50
N CYS A 296 0.47 14.39 3.81
CA CYS A 296 -0.17 14.29 5.12
C CYS A 296 -0.67 12.87 5.42
N ALA A 297 -1.16 12.14 4.41
CA ALA A 297 -1.53 10.73 4.57
C ALA A 297 -0.31 9.87 4.92
N MET A 298 0.84 10.10 4.28
CA MET A 298 2.07 9.40 4.64
C MET A 298 2.41 9.59 6.11
N LEU A 299 2.39 10.83 6.61
CA LEU A 299 2.62 11.12 8.04
C LEU A 299 1.58 10.44 8.94
N ALA A 300 0.30 10.55 8.59
CA ALA A 300 -0.81 9.98 9.38
C ALA A 300 -0.73 8.45 9.49
N PHE A 301 -0.16 7.76 8.51
CA PHE A 301 0.04 6.31 8.52
C PHE A 301 1.44 5.89 8.96
N GLY A 302 2.23 6.82 9.53
CA GLY A 302 3.52 6.54 10.16
C GLY A 302 4.67 6.34 9.18
N ALA A 303 4.56 6.87 7.97
CA ALA A 303 5.60 6.92 6.94
C ALA A 303 6.29 8.29 6.90
N LYS A 304 7.49 8.32 6.34
CA LYS A 304 8.13 9.51 5.82
C LYS A 304 7.69 9.74 4.38
N CYS A 305 8.03 10.87 3.75
CA CYS A 305 7.51 11.27 2.46
C CYS A 305 8.56 11.14 1.34
N SER A 306 8.14 10.64 0.19
CA SER A 306 8.88 10.74 -1.07
C SER A 306 7.94 11.23 -2.18
N VAL A 307 8.41 12.19 -2.98
CA VAL A 307 7.68 12.68 -4.16
C VAL A 307 8.50 12.39 -5.40
N GLY A 308 7.92 11.62 -6.32
CA GLY A 308 8.52 11.33 -7.63
C GLY A 308 8.47 12.53 -8.56
N ASP A 309 9.60 12.83 -9.18
CA ASP A 309 9.75 13.78 -10.27
C ASP A 309 10.50 13.12 -11.44
N GLN A 310 10.34 13.66 -12.62
CA GLN A 310 11.06 13.27 -13.83
C GLN A 310 11.98 14.42 -14.24
N LEU A 311 13.30 14.26 -14.06
CA LEU A 311 14.27 15.28 -14.44
C LEU A 311 14.25 15.47 -15.95
N HIS A 312 14.20 16.72 -16.39
CA HIS A 312 14.34 17.04 -17.81
C HIS A 312 15.72 16.59 -18.33
N PRO A 313 15.83 16.02 -19.55
CA PRO A 313 17.11 15.52 -20.09
C PRO A 313 18.25 16.52 -20.07
N SER A 314 17.96 17.82 -20.13
CA SER A 314 18.96 18.87 -19.99
C SER A 314 19.65 18.95 -18.61
N GLY A 315 19.14 18.23 -17.60
CA GLY A 315 19.65 18.25 -16.23
C GLY A 315 19.13 19.41 -15.37
N LYS A 316 18.18 20.20 -15.88
CA LYS A 316 17.60 21.33 -15.15
C LYS A 316 16.34 20.90 -14.38
N LEU A 317 16.25 21.29 -13.10
CA LEU A 317 15.05 21.11 -12.28
C LEU A 317 13.92 22.02 -12.75
N ASP A 318 12.67 21.51 -12.76
CA ASP A 318 11.49 22.29 -13.14
C ASP A 318 10.98 23.12 -11.96
N VAL A 319 10.97 24.44 -12.12
CA VAL A 319 10.59 25.39 -11.06
C VAL A 319 9.14 25.18 -10.58
N SER A 320 8.22 24.83 -11.47
CA SER A 320 6.82 24.59 -11.11
C SER A 320 6.67 23.35 -10.27
N THR A 321 7.39 22.29 -10.61
CA THR A 321 7.47 21.04 -9.82
C THR A 321 7.99 21.29 -8.41
N TYR A 322 9.12 22.01 -8.29
CA TYR A 322 9.72 22.24 -6.96
C TYR A 322 8.95 23.25 -6.10
N ARG A 323 8.19 24.16 -6.70
CA ARG A 323 7.19 24.98 -5.97
C ARG A 323 6.04 24.11 -5.44
N LEU A 324 5.56 23.18 -6.25
CA LEU A 324 4.52 22.24 -5.84
C LEU A 324 5.00 21.35 -4.67
N ILE A 325 6.17 20.75 -4.78
CA ILE A 325 6.79 19.91 -3.74
C ILE A 325 7.04 20.75 -2.48
N GLY A 326 7.59 21.95 -2.62
CA GLY A 326 7.94 22.83 -1.49
C GLY A 326 6.73 23.22 -0.65
N GLN A 327 5.57 23.47 -1.26
CA GLN A 327 4.34 23.74 -0.51
C GLN A 327 3.92 22.55 0.38
N ALA A 328 4.01 21.33 -0.15
CA ALA A 328 3.70 20.13 0.63
C ALA A 328 4.77 19.87 1.71
N TYR A 329 6.04 20.01 1.37
CA TYR A 329 7.15 19.70 2.28
C TYR A 329 7.34 20.74 3.39
N ALA A 330 6.97 21.99 3.20
CA ALA A 330 6.89 22.98 4.27
C ALA A 330 5.87 22.57 5.35
N ASP A 331 4.74 21.96 4.97
CA ASP A 331 3.75 21.43 5.91
C ASP A 331 4.26 20.15 6.61
N VAL A 332 4.97 19.27 5.88
CA VAL A 332 5.61 18.06 6.43
C VAL A 332 6.66 18.45 7.48
N GLU A 333 7.57 19.36 7.17
CA GLU A 333 8.66 19.79 8.05
C GLU A 333 8.16 20.23 9.43
N ARG A 334 7.08 20.97 9.47
CA ARG A 334 6.47 21.41 10.74
C ARG A 334 5.90 20.25 11.58
N LYS A 335 5.56 19.12 10.94
CA LYS A 335 4.87 17.96 11.55
C LYS A 335 5.81 16.81 11.93
N GLU A 336 7.02 16.77 11.40
CA GLU A 336 7.99 15.70 11.62
C GLU A 336 8.16 15.28 13.10
N PRO A 337 8.25 16.21 14.08
CA PRO A 337 8.47 15.83 15.47
C PRO A 337 7.39 14.94 16.09
N TRP A 338 6.17 14.95 15.53
CA TRP A 338 5.06 14.11 15.99
C TRP A 338 4.93 12.80 15.22
N CYS A 339 5.70 12.61 14.14
CA CYS A 339 5.56 11.49 13.21
C CYS A 339 6.73 10.51 13.23
N ASP A 340 7.85 10.87 13.88
CA ASP A 340 9.04 10.03 13.96
C ASP A 340 8.94 8.99 15.08
N ASN A 341 9.50 7.79 14.89
CA ASN A 341 9.59 6.71 15.87
C ASN A 341 8.26 6.41 16.58
N THR A 342 7.20 6.22 15.79
CA THR A 342 5.85 5.95 16.27
C THR A 342 5.44 4.49 16.09
N ASP A 343 4.58 3.97 16.96
CA ASP A 343 3.91 2.68 16.85
C ASP A 343 2.42 2.87 16.56
N ASN A 344 1.85 2.14 15.60
CA ASN A 344 0.41 2.18 15.37
C ASN A 344 -0.34 1.42 16.47
N LEU A 345 -1.41 2.01 17.02
CA LEU A 345 -2.34 1.33 17.90
C LEU A 345 -3.52 0.79 17.10
N ALA A 346 -3.89 -0.47 17.34
CA ALA A 346 -4.91 -1.15 16.58
C ALA A 346 -5.70 -2.15 17.45
N ASP A 347 -7.04 -2.15 17.30
CA ASP A 347 -7.94 -3.13 17.88
C ASP A 347 -8.10 -4.35 16.97
N ILE A 348 -8.06 -4.13 15.65
CA ILE A 348 -8.36 -5.09 14.60
C ILE A 348 -7.09 -5.44 13.81
N ALA A 349 -6.98 -6.71 13.43
CA ALA A 349 -6.05 -7.12 12.41
C ALA A 349 -6.79 -7.68 11.19
N LEU A 350 -6.46 -7.18 10.01
CA LEU A 350 -6.88 -7.71 8.71
C LEU A 350 -5.84 -8.71 8.22
N LEU A 351 -6.14 -10.00 8.31
CA LEU A 351 -5.32 -11.06 7.73
C LEU A 351 -5.77 -11.30 6.29
N THR A 352 -4.95 -10.90 5.33
CA THR A 352 -5.32 -10.86 3.92
C THR A 352 -5.16 -12.20 3.21
N ALA A 353 -5.91 -12.43 2.14
CA ALA A 353 -5.69 -13.56 1.24
C ALA A 353 -4.32 -13.48 0.55
N ALA A 354 -3.82 -12.28 0.29
CA ALA A 354 -2.46 -12.07 -0.21
C ALA A 354 -1.39 -12.66 0.71
N ALA A 355 -1.59 -12.59 2.03
CA ALA A 355 -0.66 -13.12 3.04
C ALA A 355 -0.51 -14.65 3.04
N VAL A 356 -1.49 -15.38 2.52
CA VAL A 356 -1.52 -16.86 2.48
C VAL A 356 -1.32 -17.44 1.10
N ARG A 357 -1.39 -16.62 0.05
CA ARG A 357 -1.10 -17.03 -1.34
C ARG A 357 0.38 -16.93 -1.65
N ALA A 358 0.84 -17.72 -2.60
CA ALA A 358 2.19 -17.55 -3.14
C ALA A 358 2.36 -16.13 -3.69
N SER A 359 3.54 -15.57 -3.50
CA SER A 359 3.89 -14.17 -3.79
C SER A 359 3.40 -13.65 -5.14
N GLY A 360 2.99 -12.40 -5.21
CA GLY A 360 2.73 -11.64 -6.43
C GLY A 360 1.25 -11.43 -6.79
N THR A 361 0.29 -11.96 -6.04
CA THR A 361 -1.13 -11.63 -6.26
C THR A 361 -1.42 -10.24 -5.72
N LYS A 362 -1.52 -9.28 -6.63
CA LYS A 362 -1.93 -7.89 -6.34
C LYS A 362 -3.46 -7.79 -6.54
N ASP A 363 -4.07 -6.83 -5.84
CA ASP A 363 -5.48 -6.43 -6.04
C ASP A 363 -6.51 -7.55 -5.85
N ILE A 364 -6.50 -8.15 -4.65
CA ILE A 364 -7.51 -9.14 -4.26
C ILE A 364 -8.77 -8.39 -3.77
N PRO A 365 -9.94 -8.56 -4.43
CA PRO A 365 -11.13 -7.77 -4.13
C PRO A 365 -11.59 -7.86 -2.67
N GLY A 366 -11.53 -9.05 -2.05
CA GLY A 366 -11.89 -9.25 -0.63
C GLY A 366 -10.99 -8.47 0.31
N ASP A 367 -9.67 -8.51 0.11
CA ASP A 367 -8.68 -7.80 0.92
C ASP A 367 -8.90 -6.28 0.83
N ASN A 368 -9.02 -5.75 -0.40
CA ASN A 368 -9.22 -4.33 -0.65
C ASN A 368 -10.58 -3.84 -0.14
N GLY A 369 -11.63 -4.65 -0.29
CA GLY A 369 -12.97 -4.33 0.22
C GLY A 369 -12.99 -4.27 1.75
N ALA A 370 -12.37 -5.24 2.43
CA ALA A 370 -12.26 -5.25 3.88
C ALA A 370 -11.43 -4.06 4.38
N GLY A 371 -10.30 -3.77 3.75
CA GLY A 371 -9.48 -2.62 4.06
C GLY A 371 -10.25 -1.30 3.92
N ARG A 372 -11.01 -1.12 2.83
CA ARG A 372 -11.86 0.05 2.61
C ARG A 372 -12.95 0.20 3.68
N ILE A 373 -13.64 -0.88 4.05
CA ILE A 373 -14.64 -0.88 5.13
C ILE A 373 -14.04 -0.40 6.46
N LEU A 374 -12.84 -0.88 6.78
CA LEU A 374 -12.14 -0.51 8.01
C LEU A 374 -11.68 0.97 7.99
N LEU A 375 -11.19 1.47 6.86
CA LEU A 375 -10.82 2.88 6.68
C LEU A 375 -12.02 3.80 6.80
N GLU A 376 -13.11 3.50 6.09
CA GLU A 376 -14.34 4.29 6.07
C GLU A 376 -15.14 4.20 7.39
N GLY A 377 -14.96 3.12 8.14
CA GLY A 377 -15.54 2.92 9.47
C GLY A 377 -14.72 3.53 10.59
N HIS A 378 -13.58 4.14 10.29
CA HIS A 378 -12.63 4.75 11.23
C HIS A 378 -12.14 3.79 12.31
N PHE A 379 -12.01 2.50 11.97
CA PHE A 379 -11.48 1.51 12.91
C PHE A 379 -9.96 1.66 13.05
N LEU A 380 -9.46 1.45 14.28
CA LEU A 380 -8.03 1.30 14.52
C LEU A 380 -7.61 -0.12 14.13
N PHE A 381 -6.85 -0.27 13.06
CA PHE A 381 -6.47 -1.59 12.54
C PHE A 381 -5.06 -1.64 11.95
N ASP A 382 -4.53 -2.85 11.84
CA ASP A 382 -3.34 -3.21 11.07
C ASP A 382 -3.71 -4.20 9.96
N VAL A 383 -2.93 -4.22 8.89
CA VAL A 383 -2.91 -5.32 7.92
C VAL A 383 -1.75 -6.24 8.31
N ILE A 384 -2.01 -7.55 8.37
CA ILE A 384 -1.04 -8.50 8.88
C ILE A 384 -0.83 -9.70 7.95
N ASP A 385 0.29 -10.39 8.15
CA ASP A 385 0.57 -11.72 7.60
C ASP A 385 0.43 -12.83 8.65
N THR A 386 0.68 -14.07 8.22
CA THR A 386 0.57 -15.26 9.09
C THR A 386 1.65 -15.32 10.18
N GLU A 387 2.73 -14.54 10.09
CA GLU A 387 3.82 -14.50 11.07
C GLU A 387 3.59 -13.48 12.18
N ALA A 388 2.66 -12.53 12.00
CA ALA A 388 2.33 -11.50 12.98
C ALA A 388 1.88 -12.08 14.33
N ASN A 389 2.07 -11.33 15.41
CA ASN A 389 1.59 -11.71 16.75
C ASN A 389 0.10 -11.37 16.91
N PHE A 390 -0.79 -12.37 16.80
CA PHE A 390 -2.25 -12.20 16.89
C PHE A 390 -2.73 -11.72 18.25
N LYS A 391 -1.98 -11.97 19.34
CA LYS A 391 -2.37 -11.59 20.71
C LYS A 391 -2.48 -10.08 20.94
N LYS A 392 -1.93 -9.27 20.03
CA LYS A 392 -2.02 -7.80 20.10
C LYS A 392 -3.43 -7.28 19.80
N TYR A 393 -4.26 -8.06 19.10
CA TYR A 393 -5.52 -7.61 18.53
C TYR A 393 -6.73 -8.23 19.25
N ARG A 394 -7.84 -7.49 19.26
CA ARG A 394 -9.12 -7.93 19.83
C ARG A 394 -9.92 -8.73 18.82
N LEU A 395 -9.84 -8.36 17.54
CA LEU A 395 -10.57 -8.98 16.44
C LEU A 395 -9.62 -9.26 15.27
N LEU A 396 -9.70 -10.46 14.70
CA LEU A 396 -9.13 -10.77 13.39
C LEU A 396 -10.25 -10.88 12.36
N ILE A 397 -10.03 -10.23 11.19
CA ILE A 397 -10.90 -10.34 10.02
C ILE A 397 -10.16 -11.11 8.94
N LEU A 398 -10.76 -12.16 8.44
CA LEU A 398 -10.28 -12.99 7.33
C LEU A 398 -11.28 -12.86 6.16
N PRO A 399 -11.03 -11.96 5.19
CA PRO A 399 -12.00 -11.64 4.16
C PRO A 399 -12.07 -12.72 3.08
N ASP A 400 -13.26 -13.05 2.71
CA ASP A 400 -13.79 -13.82 1.56
C ASP A 400 -13.01 -15.07 1.11
N ASP A 401 -11.67 -15.04 1.02
CA ASP A 401 -10.89 -16.03 0.27
C ASP A 401 -9.53 -16.38 0.92
N VAL A 402 -9.44 -16.25 2.24
CA VAL A 402 -8.26 -16.63 3.02
C VAL A 402 -8.23 -18.13 3.23
N THR A 403 -7.27 -18.82 2.60
CA THR A 403 -7.05 -20.26 2.80
C THR A 403 -6.33 -20.51 4.11
N ILE A 404 -6.86 -21.47 4.91
CA ILE A 404 -6.33 -21.78 6.24
C ILE A 404 -5.70 -23.16 6.23
N ASP A 405 -4.38 -23.22 6.29
CA ASP A 405 -3.63 -24.46 6.48
C ASP A 405 -3.62 -24.91 7.97
N ALA A 406 -3.06 -26.08 8.23
CA ALA A 406 -3.02 -26.64 9.60
C ALA A 406 -2.20 -25.78 10.58
N ARG A 407 -1.16 -25.07 10.11
CA ARG A 407 -0.33 -24.18 10.93
C ARG A 407 -1.12 -22.93 11.33
N LEU A 408 -1.76 -22.28 10.36
CA LEU A 408 -2.61 -21.12 10.59
C LEU A 408 -3.83 -21.48 11.46
N LYS A 409 -4.48 -22.63 11.20
CA LYS A 409 -5.58 -23.13 12.01
C LYS A 409 -5.20 -23.23 13.50
N LYS A 410 -4.07 -23.90 13.79
CA LYS A 410 -3.57 -24.03 15.18
C LYS A 410 -3.33 -22.66 15.83
N LYS A 411 -2.82 -21.70 15.08
CA LYS A 411 -2.56 -20.35 15.58
C LYS A 411 -3.85 -19.58 15.88
N LEU A 412 -4.87 -19.72 15.02
CA LEU A 412 -6.20 -19.14 15.20
C LEU A 412 -6.95 -19.79 16.35
N ASP A 413 -6.86 -21.13 16.52
CA ASP A 413 -7.44 -21.82 17.70
C ASP A 413 -6.82 -21.33 19.01
N THR A 414 -5.51 -21.14 19.04
CA THR A 414 -4.82 -20.57 20.20
C THR A 414 -5.29 -19.14 20.48
N TYR A 415 -5.49 -18.35 19.43
CA TYR A 415 -5.99 -16.97 19.55
C TYR A 415 -7.41 -16.93 20.13
N LEU A 416 -8.32 -17.76 19.61
CA LEU A 416 -9.69 -17.89 20.12
C LEU A 416 -9.74 -18.39 21.58
N ALA A 417 -8.93 -19.40 21.92
CA ALA A 417 -8.84 -19.92 23.29
C ALA A 417 -8.37 -18.88 24.32
N ASN A 418 -7.65 -17.84 23.86
CA ASN A 418 -7.23 -16.71 24.69
C ASN A 418 -8.23 -15.51 24.65
N GLY A 419 -9.46 -15.72 24.18
CA GLY A 419 -10.52 -14.71 24.17
C GLY A 419 -10.53 -13.82 22.92
N GLY A 420 -9.70 -14.08 21.90
CA GLY A 420 -9.74 -13.37 20.63
C GLY A 420 -11.04 -13.59 19.88
N LYS A 421 -11.34 -12.70 18.93
CA LYS A 421 -12.58 -12.72 18.13
C LYS A 421 -12.26 -12.91 16.65
N LEU A 422 -13.08 -13.67 15.91
CA LEU A 422 -12.93 -13.90 14.48
C LEU A 422 -14.16 -13.46 13.69
N LEU A 423 -13.92 -12.72 12.59
CA LEU A 423 -14.90 -12.49 11.54
C LEU A 423 -14.36 -13.11 10.25
N LEU A 424 -15.16 -14.01 9.66
CA LEU A 424 -14.84 -14.75 8.45
C LEU A 424 -15.96 -14.55 7.42
N SER A 425 -15.66 -14.69 6.13
CA SER A 425 -16.69 -14.61 5.08
C SER A 425 -16.41 -15.56 3.92
N ALA A 426 -17.47 -15.97 3.23
CA ALA A 426 -17.44 -16.81 2.02
C ALA A 426 -16.57 -18.06 2.16
N HIS A 427 -15.42 -18.12 1.44
CA HIS A 427 -14.51 -19.28 1.49
C HIS A 427 -13.55 -19.24 2.67
N SER A 428 -13.38 -18.09 3.32
CA SER A 428 -12.50 -18.00 4.50
C SER A 428 -13.09 -18.81 5.66
N GLY A 429 -12.26 -19.69 6.22
CA GLY A 429 -12.69 -20.54 7.34
C GLY A 429 -13.43 -21.82 6.93
N LEU A 430 -13.38 -22.19 5.64
CA LEU A 430 -13.83 -23.50 5.16
C LEU A 430 -12.62 -24.44 4.97
N ASP A 431 -12.85 -25.75 5.19
CA ASP A 431 -11.92 -26.80 4.79
C ASP A 431 -12.11 -27.21 3.33
N SER A 432 -11.33 -28.19 2.85
CA SER A 432 -11.42 -28.73 1.48
C SER A 432 -12.77 -29.35 1.12
N ASP A 433 -13.54 -29.79 2.13
CA ASP A 433 -14.88 -30.35 1.96
C ASP A 433 -15.97 -29.27 2.05
N GLY A 434 -15.61 -28.02 2.23
CA GLY A 434 -16.53 -26.88 2.39
C GLY A 434 -17.19 -26.81 3.76
N LYS A 435 -16.64 -27.45 4.80
CA LYS A 435 -17.14 -27.38 6.17
C LYS A 435 -16.45 -26.25 6.94
N LEU A 436 -17.19 -25.66 7.87
CA LEU A 436 -16.65 -24.61 8.74
C LEU A 436 -15.55 -25.14 9.67
N LEU A 437 -14.42 -24.50 9.69
CA LEU A 437 -13.28 -24.80 10.56
C LEU A 437 -13.47 -24.28 11.99
N PHE A 438 -14.36 -23.30 12.20
CA PHE A 438 -14.63 -22.66 13.48
C PHE A 438 -16.11 -22.69 13.80
N ASP A 439 -16.44 -22.89 15.07
CA ASP A 439 -17.82 -22.96 15.54
C ASP A 439 -18.44 -21.56 15.61
N CYS A 440 -19.25 -21.24 14.63
CA CYS A 440 -20.11 -20.05 14.61
C CYS A 440 -21.60 -20.39 14.88
N GLY A 441 -21.90 -21.62 15.32
CA GLY A 441 -23.25 -22.09 15.58
C GLY A 441 -24.08 -22.39 14.32
N ALA A 442 -23.41 -22.81 13.25
CA ALA A 442 -24.03 -23.12 11.96
C ALA A 442 -23.26 -24.20 11.20
N LYS A 443 -23.89 -24.76 10.14
CA LYS A 443 -23.27 -25.69 9.20
C LYS A 443 -23.50 -25.28 7.78
N THR A 444 -22.50 -25.51 6.92
CA THR A 444 -22.60 -25.29 5.47
C THR A 444 -23.35 -26.43 4.80
N ALA A 445 -24.07 -26.13 3.72
CA ALA A 445 -24.80 -27.06 2.86
C ALA A 445 -24.49 -26.82 1.36
N GLY A 446 -23.25 -26.42 1.05
CA GLY A 446 -22.76 -26.13 -0.30
C GLY A 446 -23.00 -24.69 -0.74
N LEU A 447 -22.65 -24.40 -2.00
CA LEU A 447 -22.77 -23.07 -2.60
C LEU A 447 -24.21 -22.85 -3.11
N SER A 448 -24.72 -21.61 -2.98
CA SER A 448 -25.98 -21.20 -3.59
C SER A 448 -25.95 -21.42 -5.14
N PRO A 449 -26.99 -22.05 -5.71
CA PRO A 449 -27.11 -22.17 -7.16
C PRO A 449 -27.57 -20.87 -7.83
N PHE A 450 -28.00 -19.87 -7.05
CA PHE A 450 -28.57 -18.62 -7.57
C PHE A 450 -27.54 -17.51 -7.67
N ARG A 451 -27.64 -16.71 -8.74
CA ARG A 451 -26.84 -15.52 -8.99
C ARG A 451 -27.66 -14.46 -9.73
N PRO A 452 -28.09 -13.38 -9.06
CA PRO A 452 -27.96 -13.11 -7.64
C PRO A 452 -28.88 -13.93 -6.76
N ASP A 453 -28.66 -13.91 -5.45
CA ASP A 453 -29.63 -14.12 -4.42
C ASP A 453 -29.81 -12.82 -3.60
N TYR A 454 -30.60 -12.85 -2.54
CA TYR A 454 -30.95 -11.64 -1.79
C TYR A 454 -30.83 -11.91 -0.29
N VAL A 455 -30.60 -10.87 0.50
CA VAL A 455 -30.50 -10.97 1.96
C VAL A 455 -31.37 -9.91 2.62
N GLN A 456 -32.24 -10.36 3.52
CA GLN A 456 -32.80 -9.50 4.55
C GLN A 456 -31.95 -9.63 5.81
N TRP A 457 -31.17 -8.59 6.10
CA TRP A 457 -30.25 -8.58 7.23
C TRP A 457 -31.00 -8.45 8.56
N ALA A 458 -30.42 -9.02 9.62
CA ALA A 458 -30.96 -8.90 10.96
C ALA A 458 -31.00 -7.42 11.42
N PRO A 459 -32.05 -7.00 12.15
CA PRO A 459 -32.26 -5.59 12.51
C PRO A 459 -31.13 -4.96 13.34
N ASP A 460 -30.41 -5.77 14.11
CA ASP A 460 -29.29 -5.33 14.96
C ASP A 460 -28.05 -4.89 14.18
N ILE A 461 -27.94 -5.29 12.90
CA ILE A 461 -26.83 -4.88 12.01
C ILE A 461 -27.32 -4.13 10.78
N ALA A 462 -28.58 -4.24 10.38
CA ALA A 462 -29.15 -3.50 9.28
C ALA A 462 -29.30 -2.00 9.64
N PRO A 463 -29.11 -1.07 8.69
CA PRO A 463 -29.49 0.32 8.90
C PRO A 463 -31.03 0.45 8.90
N ASP A 464 -31.57 1.40 9.68
CA ASP A 464 -33.00 1.59 9.92
C ASP A 464 -33.85 1.74 8.65
N TYR A 465 -33.28 2.27 7.59
CA TYR A 465 -33.98 2.48 6.31
C TYR A 465 -34.07 1.21 5.45
N LEU A 466 -33.39 0.11 5.83
CA LEU A 466 -33.33 -1.13 5.05
C LEU A 466 -34.07 -2.26 5.76
N ALA A 467 -35.35 -2.43 5.43
CA ALA A 467 -36.22 -3.46 6.00
C ALA A 467 -36.59 -4.59 5.01
N SER A 468 -36.06 -4.56 3.80
CA SER A 468 -36.39 -5.50 2.72
C SER A 468 -35.15 -6.28 2.26
N PRO A 469 -35.35 -7.46 1.61
CA PRO A 469 -34.24 -8.19 1.01
C PRO A 469 -33.48 -7.33 -0.02
N MET A 470 -32.18 -7.18 0.18
CA MET A 470 -31.29 -6.49 -0.76
C MET A 470 -30.54 -7.49 -1.66
N VAL A 471 -30.22 -7.09 -2.88
CA VAL A 471 -29.50 -7.92 -3.82
C VAL A 471 -28.06 -8.16 -3.37
N MET A 472 -27.62 -9.44 -3.46
CA MET A 472 -26.25 -9.88 -3.27
C MET A 472 -25.74 -10.44 -4.60
N TYR A 473 -24.85 -9.73 -5.25
CA TYR A 473 -24.44 -9.95 -6.64
C TYR A 473 -23.68 -11.26 -6.89
N LEU A 474 -23.12 -11.87 -5.84
CA LEU A 474 -22.36 -13.11 -5.87
C LEU A 474 -23.03 -14.16 -4.97
N PRO A 475 -22.92 -15.46 -5.29
CA PRO A 475 -23.59 -16.51 -4.54
C PRO A 475 -23.03 -16.70 -3.14
N ALA A 476 -23.91 -17.01 -2.19
CA ALA A 476 -23.56 -17.35 -0.81
C ALA A 476 -23.12 -18.80 -0.62
N GLN A 477 -22.41 -19.10 0.45
CA GLN A 477 -22.45 -20.42 1.06
C GLN A 477 -23.84 -20.63 1.66
N ARG A 478 -24.48 -21.78 1.40
CA ARG A 478 -25.74 -22.15 2.04
C ARG A 478 -25.47 -22.47 3.50
N LEU A 479 -26.00 -21.67 4.42
CA LEU A 479 -25.72 -21.74 5.84
C LEU A 479 -26.99 -22.11 6.62
N LYS A 480 -26.96 -23.22 7.37
CA LYS A 480 -28.01 -23.58 8.30
C LYS A 480 -27.56 -23.34 9.73
N VAL A 481 -28.23 -22.42 10.42
CA VAL A 481 -27.98 -22.12 11.84
C VAL A 481 -28.43 -23.32 12.70
N THR A 482 -27.60 -23.66 13.67
CA THR A 482 -27.88 -24.76 14.63
C THR A 482 -28.16 -24.21 16.03
N ASP A 483 -27.16 -23.59 16.64
CA ASP A 483 -27.22 -22.98 17.98
C ASP A 483 -26.57 -21.61 18.06
N GLY A 484 -26.26 -21.03 16.91
CA GLY A 484 -25.80 -19.62 16.77
C GLY A 484 -26.94 -18.63 16.59
N THR A 485 -26.61 -17.35 16.57
CA THR A 485 -27.54 -16.27 16.23
C THR A 485 -27.46 -15.98 14.74
N SER A 486 -28.59 -16.04 14.02
CA SER A 486 -28.70 -15.68 12.61
C SER A 486 -28.43 -14.19 12.42
N LEU A 487 -27.70 -13.85 11.36
CA LEU A 487 -27.43 -12.46 10.94
C LEU A 487 -28.36 -11.98 9.81
N GLY A 488 -29.39 -12.76 9.50
CA GLY A 488 -30.40 -12.45 8.48
C GLY A 488 -30.75 -13.66 7.63
N ASP A 489 -31.77 -13.49 6.78
CA ASP A 489 -32.31 -14.55 5.94
C ASP A 489 -31.94 -14.37 4.48
N VAL A 490 -31.58 -15.48 3.81
CA VAL A 490 -31.32 -15.51 2.37
C VAL A 490 -32.61 -15.83 1.63
N TYR A 491 -32.88 -15.09 0.57
CA TYR A 491 -33.98 -15.30 -0.35
C TYR A 491 -33.43 -15.72 -1.72
N ASP A 492 -33.98 -16.79 -2.26
CA ASP A 492 -33.60 -17.27 -3.60
C ASP A 492 -34.26 -16.44 -4.69
N SER A 493 -33.62 -16.33 -5.85
CA SER A 493 -34.26 -15.81 -7.05
C SER A 493 -35.29 -16.81 -7.61
N TYR A 494 -36.32 -16.34 -8.32
CA TYR A 494 -37.26 -17.22 -9.01
C TYR A 494 -36.57 -18.18 -10.00
N PHE A 495 -35.50 -17.72 -10.66
CA PHE A 495 -34.65 -18.50 -11.56
C PHE A 495 -33.35 -17.76 -11.87
N ASN A 496 -32.33 -18.48 -12.33
CA ASN A 496 -31.14 -17.89 -12.93
C ASN A 496 -31.43 -17.49 -14.37
N ARG A 497 -30.95 -16.33 -14.78
CA ARG A 497 -31.03 -15.86 -16.17
C ARG A 497 -30.19 -16.76 -17.07
N THR A 498 -30.81 -17.19 -18.18
CA THR A 498 -30.16 -17.95 -19.26
C THR A 498 -30.62 -17.41 -20.60
N SER A 499 -30.09 -17.94 -21.71
CA SER A 499 -30.55 -17.59 -23.05
C SER A 499 -32.06 -17.83 -23.26
N TYR A 500 -32.68 -18.73 -22.50
CA TYR A 500 -34.12 -19.04 -22.56
C TYR A 500 -34.95 -18.39 -21.47
N ARG A 501 -34.30 -17.97 -20.36
CA ARG A 501 -34.95 -17.38 -19.18
C ARG A 501 -34.22 -16.11 -18.77
N PHE A 502 -34.22 -15.10 -19.61
CA PHE A 502 -33.41 -13.92 -19.40
C PHE A 502 -34.21 -12.70 -18.94
N PHE A 503 -35.53 -12.72 -19.10
CA PHE A 503 -36.38 -11.60 -18.73
C PHE A 503 -37.17 -11.85 -17.45
N CYS A 504 -37.08 -10.86 -16.58
CA CYS A 504 -37.98 -10.58 -15.51
C CYS A 504 -38.07 -9.06 -15.30
N SER A 505 -36.95 -8.39 -15.41
CA SER A 505 -36.76 -6.94 -15.47
C SER A 505 -35.48 -6.64 -16.26
N HIS A 506 -35.03 -5.39 -16.27
CA HIS A 506 -33.81 -4.98 -16.98
C HIS A 506 -32.53 -5.64 -16.44
N GLN A 507 -32.46 -5.99 -15.15
CA GLN A 507 -31.23 -6.42 -14.49
C GLN A 507 -31.32 -7.84 -13.92
N HIS A 508 -32.12 -8.05 -12.88
CA HIS A 508 -32.09 -9.28 -12.08
C HIS A 508 -33.48 -9.91 -12.00
N THR A 509 -33.52 -11.22 -11.87
CA THR A 509 -34.71 -11.96 -11.44
C THR A 509 -35.00 -11.60 -10.00
N PRO A 510 -36.24 -11.20 -9.61
CA PRO A 510 -36.57 -10.83 -8.24
C PRO A 510 -36.44 -12.02 -7.27
N ALA A 511 -36.39 -11.68 -5.98
CA ALA A 511 -36.43 -12.64 -4.90
C ALA A 511 -37.79 -13.36 -4.84
N LEU A 512 -37.81 -14.60 -4.44
CA LEU A 512 -38.99 -15.28 -3.95
C LEU A 512 -39.57 -14.57 -2.74
N PRO A 513 -40.90 -14.61 -2.50
CA PRO A 513 -41.50 -13.93 -1.36
C PRO A 513 -41.12 -14.52 -0.01
N GLU A 514 -40.75 -15.80 0.04
CA GLU A 514 -40.40 -16.50 1.25
C GLU A 514 -38.90 -16.74 1.37
N PRO A 515 -38.32 -16.71 2.58
CA PRO A 515 -36.92 -17.02 2.80
C PRO A 515 -36.59 -18.45 2.39
N SER A 516 -35.38 -18.68 1.92
CA SER A 516 -34.90 -20.00 1.45
C SER A 516 -34.64 -21.01 2.57
N GLY A 517 -34.72 -20.60 3.83
CA GLY A 517 -34.33 -21.38 5.00
C GLY A 517 -32.82 -21.47 5.23
N PHE A 518 -32.03 -20.62 4.55
CA PHE A 518 -30.61 -20.43 4.79
C PHE A 518 -30.35 -19.04 5.35
N ALA A 519 -29.32 -18.92 6.20
CA ALA A 519 -28.97 -17.67 6.84
C ALA A 519 -27.87 -16.91 6.06
N ALA A 520 -27.91 -15.58 6.15
CA ALA A 520 -26.89 -14.67 5.60
C ALA A 520 -25.57 -14.75 6.35
N GLY A 521 -25.60 -15.21 7.58
CA GLY A 521 -24.47 -15.39 8.47
C GLY A 521 -24.91 -15.96 9.82
N SER A 522 -23.95 -16.28 10.66
CA SER A 522 -24.19 -16.78 12.01
C SER A 522 -23.09 -16.31 12.95
N ARG A 523 -23.46 -16.03 14.21
CA ARG A 523 -22.55 -15.72 15.30
C ARG A 523 -22.78 -16.64 16.48
N LYS A 524 -21.66 -17.17 17.01
CA LYS A 524 -21.66 -17.89 18.32
C LYS A 524 -20.46 -17.41 19.13
N GLY A 525 -20.72 -16.73 20.24
CA GLY A 525 -19.67 -16.15 21.08
C GLY A 525 -18.75 -15.20 20.30
N ASN A 526 -17.48 -15.56 20.20
CA ASN A 526 -16.43 -14.76 19.59
C ASN A 526 -16.22 -15.05 18.08
N VAL A 527 -17.02 -15.92 17.48
CA VAL A 527 -16.89 -16.26 16.05
C VAL A 527 -18.11 -15.79 15.28
N MET A 528 -17.89 -14.99 14.24
CA MET A 528 -18.90 -14.55 13.29
C MET A 528 -18.51 -15.00 11.89
N TYR A 529 -19.47 -15.60 11.17
CA TYR A 529 -19.28 -16.00 9.77
C TYR A 529 -20.38 -15.40 8.88
N LEU A 530 -19.97 -14.76 7.79
CA LEU A 530 -20.85 -14.18 6.77
C LEU A 530 -20.83 -15.08 5.53
N ALA A 531 -22.00 -15.48 5.05
CA ALA A 531 -22.15 -16.50 4.02
C ALA A 531 -21.71 -16.03 2.61
N HIS A 532 -21.85 -14.74 2.30
CA HIS A 532 -21.49 -14.14 1.02
C HIS A 532 -20.03 -13.63 1.01
N PRO A 533 -19.42 -13.45 -0.17
CA PRO A 533 -18.16 -12.72 -0.32
C PRO A 533 -18.41 -11.21 -0.21
N VAL A 534 -18.82 -10.77 0.98
CA VAL A 534 -19.34 -9.43 1.26
C VAL A 534 -18.34 -8.31 0.97
N PHE A 535 -17.06 -8.55 1.21
CA PHE A 535 -16.01 -7.58 0.98
C PHE A 535 -15.71 -7.41 -0.52
N SER A 536 -15.69 -8.51 -1.27
CA SER A 536 -15.57 -8.50 -2.74
C SER A 536 -16.78 -7.83 -3.39
N ILE A 537 -17.99 -8.10 -2.89
CA ILE A 537 -19.22 -7.42 -3.35
C ILE A 537 -19.10 -5.92 -3.10
N TYR A 538 -18.70 -5.50 -1.90
CA TYR A 538 -18.52 -4.08 -1.63
C TYR A 538 -17.46 -3.44 -2.54
N ARG A 539 -16.31 -4.09 -2.73
CA ARG A 539 -15.24 -3.59 -3.62
C ARG A 539 -15.72 -3.43 -5.06
N GLY A 540 -16.52 -4.39 -5.56
CA GLY A 540 -16.95 -4.42 -6.95
C GLY A 540 -18.15 -3.51 -7.27
N TRP A 541 -19.10 -3.38 -6.34
CA TRP A 541 -20.38 -2.66 -6.59
C TRP A 541 -20.55 -1.39 -5.77
N GLY A 542 -19.70 -1.12 -4.79
CA GLY A 542 -19.76 0.10 -3.99
C GLY A 542 -21.07 0.28 -3.18
N CYS A 543 -21.70 -0.83 -2.78
CA CYS A 543 -23.01 -0.82 -2.13
C CYS A 543 -22.93 -0.22 -0.72
N VAL A 544 -23.36 1.04 -0.56
CA VAL A 544 -23.31 1.78 0.73
C VAL A 544 -24.11 1.12 1.85
N PRO A 545 -25.34 0.58 1.62
CA PRO A 545 -26.05 -0.17 2.66
C PRO A 545 -25.24 -1.38 3.18
N LEU A 546 -24.60 -2.14 2.28
CA LEU A 546 -23.73 -3.23 2.68
C LEU A 546 -22.53 -2.77 3.52
N ALA A 547 -21.92 -1.63 3.16
CA ALA A 547 -20.84 -1.05 3.96
C ALA A 547 -21.30 -0.71 5.39
N GLN A 548 -22.50 -0.17 5.56
CA GLN A 548 -23.07 0.14 6.87
C GLN A 548 -23.32 -1.12 7.67
N ILE A 549 -23.92 -2.17 7.06
CA ILE A 549 -24.14 -3.47 7.68
C ILE A 549 -22.82 -4.07 8.17
N LEU A 550 -21.78 -4.06 7.33
CA LEU A 550 -20.46 -4.62 7.70
C LEU A 550 -19.83 -3.84 8.85
N ARG A 551 -19.90 -2.51 8.85
CA ARG A 551 -19.41 -1.69 9.96
C ARG A 551 -20.17 -1.98 11.26
N ASN A 552 -21.50 -2.14 11.20
CA ASN A 552 -22.31 -2.49 12.35
C ASN A 552 -21.98 -3.90 12.87
N ALA A 553 -21.82 -4.88 11.98
CA ALA A 553 -21.42 -6.25 12.33
C ALA A 553 -20.04 -6.28 13.01
N ILE A 554 -19.05 -5.51 12.50
CA ILE A 554 -17.72 -5.40 13.12
C ILE A 554 -17.84 -4.77 14.51
N ARG A 555 -18.58 -3.66 14.66
CA ARG A 555 -18.79 -3.01 15.96
C ARG A 555 -19.51 -3.93 16.95
N SER A 556 -20.55 -4.62 16.52
CA SER A 556 -21.27 -5.60 17.35
C SER A 556 -20.35 -6.72 17.85
N LEU A 557 -19.41 -7.20 17.03
CA LEU A 557 -18.46 -8.23 17.43
C LEU A 557 -17.35 -7.69 18.34
N LEU A 558 -16.83 -6.48 18.08
CA LEU A 558 -15.87 -5.82 18.96
C LEU A 558 -16.48 -5.50 20.34
N GLY A 559 -17.72 -4.98 20.37
CA GLY A 559 -18.34 -4.51 21.61
C GLY A 559 -17.47 -3.46 22.32
N ASP A 560 -17.26 -3.62 23.61
CA ASP A 560 -16.48 -2.72 24.47
C ASP A 560 -14.98 -2.67 24.14
N ASP A 561 -14.49 -3.58 23.29
CA ASP A 561 -13.10 -3.60 22.81
C ASP A 561 -12.84 -2.59 21.69
N CYS A 562 -13.83 -1.88 21.19
CA CYS A 562 -13.65 -0.77 20.25
C CYS A 562 -13.03 0.44 20.97
N SER A 563 -11.91 0.94 20.46
CA SER A 563 -11.16 2.02 21.11
C SER A 563 -11.41 3.39 20.49
N LEU A 564 -12.12 3.49 19.35
CA LEU A 564 -12.37 4.76 18.68
C LEU A 564 -13.77 4.84 18.07
N GLU A 565 -14.44 5.96 18.28
CA GLU A 565 -15.67 6.36 17.62
C GLU A 565 -15.57 7.82 17.18
N THR A 566 -16.12 8.15 16.02
CA THR A 566 -16.16 9.52 15.50
C THR A 566 -17.29 9.69 14.49
N ASN A 567 -17.77 10.92 14.36
CA ASN A 567 -18.73 11.34 13.33
C ASN A 567 -18.03 11.87 12.06
N LEU A 568 -16.70 11.73 11.95
CA LEU A 568 -15.97 12.12 10.74
C LEU A 568 -16.59 11.44 9.50
N PRO A 569 -16.79 12.13 8.37
CA PRO A 569 -17.31 11.52 7.14
C PRO A 569 -16.47 10.30 6.68
N SER A 570 -17.11 9.34 6.01
CA SER A 570 -16.46 8.08 5.56
C SER A 570 -15.24 8.29 4.65
N THR A 571 -15.10 9.44 4.02
CA THR A 571 -13.90 9.84 3.26
C THR A 571 -12.74 10.30 4.15
N GLY A 572 -12.99 10.53 5.44
CA GLY A 572 -11.95 10.79 6.43
C GLY A 572 -11.14 9.55 6.78
N ARG A 573 -9.97 9.74 7.32
CA ARG A 573 -9.07 8.68 7.80
C ARG A 573 -8.60 9.03 9.20
N VAL A 574 -8.50 8.03 10.05
CA VAL A 574 -8.07 8.18 11.44
C VAL A 574 -6.99 7.16 11.76
N THR A 575 -5.94 7.61 12.44
CA THR A 575 -4.95 6.72 13.05
C THR A 575 -4.57 7.23 14.44
N LEU A 576 -4.17 6.32 15.30
CA LEU A 576 -3.63 6.64 16.62
C LEU A 576 -2.21 6.09 16.72
N MET A 577 -1.24 7.00 16.78
CA MET A 577 0.17 6.66 16.89
C MET A 577 0.65 6.85 18.33
N HIS A 578 1.43 5.90 18.82
CA HIS A 578 2.11 5.99 20.11
C HIS A 578 3.56 6.40 19.90
N GLN A 579 4.01 7.44 20.58
CA GLN A 579 5.40 7.92 20.57
C GLN A 579 5.98 7.78 21.99
N PRO A 580 6.56 6.60 22.31
CA PRO A 580 6.95 6.27 23.69
C PRO A 580 8.03 7.19 24.26
N SER A 581 9.02 7.59 23.46
CA SER A 581 10.10 8.50 23.85
C SER A 581 9.57 9.83 24.34
N GLU A 582 8.52 10.34 23.68
CA GLU A 582 7.88 11.62 23.94
C GLU A 582 6.73 11.52 24.97
N LYS A 583 6.41 10.31 25.44
CA LYS A 583 5.34 10.03 26.40
C LYS A 583 3.98 10.56 25.95
N ARG A 584 3.66 10.41 24.67
CA ARG A 584 2.42 10.89 24.06
C ARG A 584 1.83 9.88 23.07
N TYR A 585 0.54 10.05 22.81
CA TYR A 585 -0.13 9.54 21.62
C TYR A 585 -0.35 10.71 20.67
N VAL A 586 -0.40 10.41 19.38
CA VAL A 586 -0.76 11.38 18.34
C VAL A 586 -1.96 10.82 17.58
N LEU A 587 -3.11 11.47 17.73
CA LEU A 587 -4.30 11.17 16.97
C LEU A 587 -4.24 11.98 15.66
N HIS A 588 -4.25 11.30 14.53
CA HIS A 588 -4.29 11.91 13.22
C HIS A 588 -5.71 11.86 12.65
N LEU A 589 -6.24 13.01 12.30
CA LEU A 589 -7.48 13.17 11.56
C LEU A 589 -7.15 13.71 10.18
N LEU A 590 -7.44 12.94 9.13
CA LEU A 590 -7.17 13.29 7.74
C LEU A 590 -8.49 13.33 6.98
N TYR A 591 -8.76 14.40 6.22
CA TYR A 591 -10.01 14.55 5.49
C TYR A 591 -9.82 15.27 4.16
N ALA A 592 -10.31 14.66 3.11
CA ALA A 592 -10.55 15.26 1.81
C ALA A 592 -11.61 14.46 1.06
N ASN A 593 -12.29 15.11 0.13
CA ASN A 593 -13.19 14.46 -0.81
C ASN A 593 -12.48 14.24 -2.14
N THR A 594 -12.59 13.04 -2.68
CA THR A 594 -12.15 12.75 -4.04
C THR A 594 -13.27 13.01 -5.04
N ILE A 595 -12.89 13.45 -6.22
CA ILE A 595 -13.80 13.68 -7.34
C ILE A 595 -13.34 12.80 -8.52
N ALA A 596 -14.29 12.10 -9.15
CA ALA A 596 -14.02 11.35 -10.36
C ALA A 596 -13.77 12.30 -11.56
N ARG A 597 -12.67 12.10 -12.26
CA ARG A 597 -12.31 12.83 -13.48
C ARG A 597 -11.93 11.84 -14.58
N GLY A 598 -11.86 12.31 -15.81
CA GLY A 598 -11.53 11.49 -16.97
C GLY A 598 -12.71 10.64 -17.45
N GLY A 599 -12.42 9.61 -18.22
CA GLY A 599 -13.40 8.67 -18.77
C GLY A 599 -12.74 7.69 -19.73
N ASN A 600 -13.42 6.58 -20.04
CA ASN A 600 -12.98 5.62 -21.04
C ASN A 600 -13.48 6.07 -22.44
N ILE A 601 -12.78 7.02 -23.02
CA ILE A 601 -13.12 7.57 -24.35
C ILE A 601 -11.96 7.40 -25.31
N ASN A 602 -12.31 7.24 -26.59
CA ASN A 602 -11.35 7.29 -27.69
C ASN A 602 -11.47 8.62 -28.41
N VAL A 603 -10.39 9.37 -28.45
CA VAL A 603 -10.28 10.65 -29.16
C VAL A 603 -9.24 10.49 -30.25
N ASN A 604 -9.67 10.53 -31.50
CA ASN A 604 -8.79 10.43 -32.67
C ASN A 604 -7.85 9.20 -32.64
N GLY A 605 -8.34 8.06 -32.21
CA GLY A 605 -7.55 6.82 -32.14
C GLY A 605 -6.72 6.65 -30.86
N VAL A 606 -6.72 7.65 -29.98
CA VAL A 606 -6.06 7.57 -28.67
C VAL A 606 -7.09 7.30 -27.59
N THR A 607 -6.95 6.16 -26.90
CA THR A 607 -7.82 5.82 -25.78
C THR A 607 -7.31 6.47 -24.50
N SER A 608 -8.20 7.19 -23.80
CA SER A 608 -7.91 7.80 -22.51
C SER A 608 -7.66 6.75 -21.42
N ARG A 609 -7.04 7.17 -20.31
CA ARG A 609 -6.67 6.24 -19.22
C ARG A 609 -7.82 5.77 -18.33
N GLY A 610 -9.04 6.22 -18.58
CA GLY A 610 -10.20 5.89 -17.78
C GLY A 610 -10.53 6.94 -16.72
N ILE A 611 -11.39 6.54 -15.78
CA ILE A 611 -11.79 7.38 -14.65
C ILE A 611 -10.70 7.29 -13.58
N ILE A 612 -10.27 8.45 -13.08
CA ILE A 612 -9.32 8.60 -11.98
C ILE A 612 -9.97 9.39 -10.84
N GLU A 613 -9.54 9.14 -9.62
CA GLU A 613 -9.90 9.95 -8.46
C GLU A 613 -8.87 11.06 -8.28
N VAL A 614 -9.34 12.30 -8.11
CA VAL A 614 -8.49 13.46 -7.86
C VAL A 614 -8.99 14.24 -6.63
N ILE A 615 -8.09 14.95 -5.95
CA ILE A 615 -8.41 15.92 -4.91
C ILE A 615 -8.11 17.30 -5.48
N GLU A 616 -9.13 18.14 -5.58
CA GLU A 616 -9.03 19.54 -6.03
C GLU A 616 -9.19 20.50 -4.87
N ASP A 617 -10.27 20.32 -4.08
CA ASP A 617 -10.61 21.19 -2.97
C ASP A 617 -10.38 20.49 -1.63
N LEU A 618 -9.81 21.20 -0.69
CA LEU A 618 -9.71 20.79 0.71
C LEU A 618 -10.82 21.46 1.50
N THR A 619 -12.03 20.90 1.39
CA THR A 619 -13.15 21.37 2.21
C THR A 619 -12.90 21.04 3.68
N PRO A 620 -13.23 21.96 4.62
CA PRO A 620 -13.05 21.66 6.03
C PRO A 620 -14.04 20.60 6.52
N ALA A 621 -13.60 19.74 7.44
CA ALA A 621 -14.49 19.00 8.33
C ALA A 621 -14.87 19.93 9.48
N CYS A 622 -16.16 19.99 9.83
CA CYS A 622 -16.71 20.81 10.91
C CYS A 622 -17.42 19.93 11.93
N ASP A 623 -17.47 20.39 13.19
CA ASP A 623 -18.18 19.74 14.29
C ASP A 623 -17.78 18.27 14.44
N VAL A 624 -16.48 18.00 14.52
CA VAL A 624 -15.92 16.65 14.58
C VAL A 624 -15.76 16.21 16.03
N ASP A 625 -16.55 15.22 16.41
CA ASP A 625 -16.45 14.56 17.70
C ASP A 625 -15.60 13.30 17.60
N VAL A 626 -14.73 13.09 18.58
CA VAL A 626 -13.94 11.87 18.73
C VAL A 626 -14.08 11.34 20.14
N ARG A 627 -14.46 10.07 20.26
CA ARG A 627 -14.40 9.30 21.50
C ARG A 627 -13.28 8.29 21.37
N LEU A 628 -12.36 8.26 22.33
CA LEU A 628 -11.14 7.48 22.23
C LEU A 628 -10.80 6.82 23.58
N LYS A 629 -10.43 5.54 23.57
CA LYS A 629 -9.78 4.85 24.69
C LYS A 629 -8.28 4.79 24.44
N THR A 630 -7.49 5.19 25.43
CA THR A 630 -6.03 5.10 25.39
C THR A 630 -5.50 4.18 26.49
N PRO A 631 -4.40 3.43 26.24
CA PRO A 631 -3.81 2.55 27.26
C PRO A 631 -3.35 3.26 28.55
N LYS A 632 -3.07 4.57 28.45
CA LYS A 632 -2.65 5.41 29.59
C LYS A 632 -3.55 6.64 29.67
N ALA A 633 -3.88 7.06 30.90
CA ALA A 633 -4.71 8.23 31.16
C ALA A 633 -4.07 9.50 30.61
N ILE A 634 -4.81 10.30 29.85
CA ILE A 634 -4.37 11.55 29.25
C ILE A 634 -4.45 12.68 30.28
N ARG A 635 -3.45 13.54 30.29
CA ARG A 635 -3.34 14.71 31.17
C ARG A 635 -3.46 16.03 30.42
N GLU A 636 -3.11 16.02 29.14
CA GLU A 636 -3.12 17.21 28.31
C GLU A 636 -3.40 16.82 26.86
N ALA A 637 -4.21 17.62 26.17
CA ALA A 637 -4.49 17.49 24.75
C ALA A 637 -4.18 18.81 24.03
N LEU A 638 -3.39 18.74 22.96
CA LEU A 638 -2.94 19.91 22.21
C LEU A 638 -3.16 19.69 20.72
N LEU A 639 -3.56 20.73 20.00
CA LEU A 639 -3.50 20.75 18.55
C LEU A 639 -2.02 20.85 18.11
N ALA A 640 -1.56 19.95 17.30
CA ALA A 640 -0.20 19.96 16.78
C ALA A 640 -0.21 20.28 15.26
N PRO A 641 0.79 21.04 14.78
CA PRO A 641 2.01 21.52 15.46
C PRO A 641 1.85 22.81 16.26
N GLU A 642 0.67 23.43 16.33
CA GLU A 642 0.41 24.75 16.89
C GLU A 642 0.63 24.80 18.42
N GLY A 643 0.51 23.68 19.13
CA GLY A 643 0.62 23.59 20.58
C GLY A 643 -0.58 24.21 21.33
N THR A 644 -1.70 24.45 20.64
CA THR A 644 -2.91 25.05 21.22
C THR A 644 -3.66 24.03 22.07
N PRO A 645 -3.94 24.29 23.36
CA PRO A 645 -4.71 23.37 24.20
C PRO A 645 -6.13 23.18 23.64
N ILE A 646 -6.59 21.92 23.67
CA ILE A 646 -7.97 21.55 23.32
C ILE A 646 -8.66 20.96 24.56
N PRO A 647 -9.90 21.40 24.88
CA PRO A 647 -10.66 20.83 25.98
C PRO A 647 -10.95 19.34 25.74
N PHE A 648 -10.91 18.57 26.80
CA PHE A 648 -11.33 17.17 26.79
C PHE A 648 -11.96 16.77 28.12
N SER A 649 -12.75 15.70 28.10
CA SER A 649 -13.27 15.05 29.30
C SER A 649 -13.06 13.55 29.21
N THR A 650 -13.07 12.87 30.36
CA THR A 650 -13.03 11.42 30.43
C THR A 650 -14.24 10.93 31.18
N ASP A 651 -15.02 10.00 30.61
CA ASP A 651 -16.17 9.42 31.28
C ASP A 651 -15.82 8.25 32.18
N ASP A 652 -16.81 7.72 32.92
CA ASP A 652 -16.64 6.62 33.89
C ASP A 652 -16.22 5.29 33.20
N GLN A 653 -16.43 5.16 31.88
CA GLN A 653 -16.02 3.99 31.09
C GLN A 653 -14.61 4.16 30.50
N GLY A 654 -13.93 5.27 30.79
CA GLY A 654 -12.58 5.58 30.34
C GLY A 654 -12.48 6.12 28.91
N TRP A 655 -13.62 6.57 28.32
CA TRP A 655 -13.61 7.24 27.04
C TRP A 655 -13.14 8.70 27.19
N LEU A 656 -12.13 9.07 26.46
CA LEU A 656 -11.71 10.45 26.24
C LEU A 656 -12.63 11.07 25.17
N HIS A 657 -13.24 12.21 25.46
CA HIS A 657 -14.09 12.97 24.56
C HIS A 657 -13.36 14.21 24.09
N LEU A 658 -13.23 14.36 22.78
CA LEU A 658 -12.62 15.50 22.10
C LEU A 658 -13.62 16.07 21.09
N HIS A 659 -13.65 17.40 20.97
CA HIS A 659 -14.41 18.11 19.96
C HIS A 659 -13.53 19.08 19.19
N LEU A 660 -13.67 19.10 17.86
CA LEU A 660 -13.00 20.05 16.97
C LEU A 660 -14.08 20.80 16.18
N ASP A 661 -14.14 22.10 16.37
CA ASP A 661 -15.05 22.96 15.60
C ASP A 661 -14.79 22.84 14.10
N ARG A 662 -13.49 22.78 13.72
CA ARG A 662 -13.10 22.76 12.31
C ARG A 662 -11.65 22.36 12.12
N PHE A 663 -11.36 21.57 11.08
CA PHE A 663 -10.00 21.40 10.54
C PHE A 663 -10.03 21.21 9.02
N THR A 664 -8.87 21.41 8.36
CA THR A 664 -8.72 21.24 6.90
C THR A 664 -7.57 20.33 6.60
N CYS A 665 -7.76 19.35 5.73
CA CYS A 665 -6.80 18.35 5.27
C CYS A 665 -6.32 17.42 6.38
N HIS A 666 -5.51 17.88 7.31
CA HIS A 666 -4.87 17.05 8.33
C HIS A 666 -4.70 17.80 9.64
N GLN A 667 -5.30 17.28 10.70
CA GLN A 667 -5.11 17.73 12.07
C GLN A 667 -4.46 16.62 12.90
N MET A 668 -3.42 16.96 13.62
CA MET A 668 -2.85 16.11 14.66
C MET A 668 -3.32 16.61 16.03
N ILE A 669 -3.66 15.68 16.92
CA ILE A 669 -3.92 15.98 18.33
C ILE A 669 -2.90 15.21 19.16
N GLU A 670 -2.04 15.96 19.84
CA GLU A 670 -1.07 15.43 20.79
C GLU A 670 -1.77 15.15 22.12
N LEU A 671 -1.73 13.90 22.57
CA LEU A 671 -2.34 13.42 23.80
C LEU A 671 -1.24 12.98 24.77
N ARG A 672 -0.87 13.85 25.71
CA ARG A 672 0.20 13.60 26.70
C ARG A 672 -0.32 12.84 27.91
N TYR A 673 0.37 11.76 28.29
CA TYR A 673 0.02 10.94 29.45
C TYR A 673 0.98 11.10 30.64
N ALA A 674 2.08 11.86 30.49
CA ALA A 674 2.98 12.22 31.55
C ALA A 674 3.34 13.72 31.45
N LYS A 675 3.66 14.37 32.58
CA LYS A 675 4.19 15.73 32.52
C LYS A 675 5.57 15.72 31.86
N CYS A 676 5.80 16.59 30.89
CA CYS A 676 7.14 16.85 30.36
C CYS A 676 8.04 17.37 31.52
N ALA A 677 9.24 16.81 31.61
CA ALA A 677 10.18 17.18 32.68
C ALA A 677 10.81 18.57 32.49
N ASN A 678 10.63 19.25 31.31
CA ASN A 678 11.18 20.61 31.10
C ASN A 678 10.34 21.38 30.06
N THR A 679 9.66 22.43 30.49
CA THR A 679 8.97 23.41 29.64
C THR A 679 9.89 24.55 29.15
N ASN A 680 11.22 24.41 29.24
CA ASN A 680 12.16 25.51 28.94
C ASN A 680 12.91 25.42 27.61
N SER A 681 12.52 24.54 26.68
CA SER A 681 13.23 24.44 25.38
C SER A 681 12.40 24.59 24.11
N CYS A 682 11.14 25.00 24.26
CA CYS A 682 10.30 25.26 23.06
C CYS A 682 9.64 26.62 23.18
N ALA A 683 10.37 27.72 22.99
CA ALA A 683 9.88 29.00 22.49
C ALA A 683 10.99 30.02 22.47
N GLN A 684 11.67 30.19 21.37
CA GLN A 684 12.05 31.53 20.88
C GLN A 684 12.28 31.42 19.36
N PRO A 685 11.54 32.13 18.52
CA PRO A 685 12.00 32.44 17.18
C PRO A 685 13.11 33.49 17.33
N ASN A 686 14.29 33.19 16.80
CA ASN A 686 15.32 34.22 16.65
C ASN A 686 14.81 35.24 15.60
N GLU A 687 14.50 36.42 16.11
CA GLU A 687 14.58 37.67 15.34
C GLU A 687 16.06 38.03 15.19
N ALA A 688 16.57 37.92 13.98
CA ALA A 688 17.57 38.80 13.37
C ALA A 688 17.81 38.36 11.91
#